data_a20c109d53d44ffcfa7e09da9abea276
#
_entry.id   a20c109d53d44ffcfa7e09da9abea276
#
_cell.length_a   1.000
_cell.length_b   1.000
_cell.length_c   1.000
_cell.angle_alpha   90.00
_cell.angle_beta   90.00
_cell.angle_gamma   90.00
#
_symmetry.space_group_name_H-M   'P 1'
#
loop_
_entity.id
_entity.type
_entity.pdbx_description
1 polymer ?
#
loop_
_entity_poly.entity_id
_entity_poly.type
_entity_poly.pdbx_seq_one_letter_code
_entity_poly.pdbx_strand_id
1 'polypeptide(L)'
;GCNGRACHGSFQGRGGFRLSLFGYDFKADHDEVSGRVDPETPSESMILQKPLMEIPHEGGQRLKPGSWQHRLLLNWVKAASPGRSDDAAKLTGLDVTPAEVQFAENGQQVQLTAVAVWSDGTCEDVTDLCRFQTNDDQVADVTRGGFIEASLPGDTHVVVFYDSAVVAVPVTRPVSDRTGENYPITPTPTKIDELVVAKLKKLGVVQSDRCSDEEFLRRVSLDVTGALPTVKEIRQFVAFSDADKRSKKIDELLERPGYTAWWTTRLCDYTGNSDDQLNNVTPVRQAASQQWYEWIHARVEKNVPYDEIVEGLVMAVSREPGESYEDYCRNISQLYHKGTDSSFADREQMPHYWSRRNFQQMEDRVIGFAYTFLGVRIQCAQCHKHPFDKWTQDDFKGFQGFFTGVTGRNSNPRPENRNDYKKMLAKFETGDLRGGQLRNELRKIVQQGEVIPFGEVYSTPPPEVVVVERDGRKQTVRRRGGKTATEARLLGEDPIDLTTYDDVREPLMAWLRSPDNPLFAKAFVNRVWASYFNVGIVSPPDDMNLANPPSNAPLLDHLAAGFIDSGFDMKWLHREILNSRTYQLSWQPNSTNRLDERNFARAVPRRLAAEIAWDIVSQAVSNDEKFARFASSTEGRAVAITGAGTRYRGNGDASYAMTIFGRSIRESNCDCDRSEEPSLLQTIFLRNDSQILGMLDTKEGWLAQVAKENGVRFTSKTPSSADKAKLARMAQAQKTYANRLKAQQATLAKLKKNNASEKQIARAEAQIRSSRRRWKQYLEPDGVKDSKDKPANATVDVARAVDDAYLRTLSRSPTESEAAAATEFVAGAENQLEGLRGVMWALLNTKEFIVNH
;
A
#
# COMPACT_ATOMS: atom_id res chain seq x y z
N GLY A 1 -22.69 25.46 7.89
CA GLY A 1 -22.12 25.31 9.20
C GLY A 1 -22.94 24.66 10.27
N CYS A 2 -24.30 24.69 10.26
CA CYS A 2 -25.14 24.09 11.32
C CYS A 2 -25.09 22.55 11.28
N ASN A 3 -24.93 21.96 10.11
CA ASN A 3 -24.82 20.51 9.88
C ASN A 3 -23.42 19.92 10.06
N GLY A 4 -22.49 20.64 10.67
CA GLY A 4 -21.19 20.11 11.04
C GLY A 4 -21.28 19.11 12.18
N ARG A 5 -20.31 18.13 12.23
CA ARG A 5 -20.24 17.06 13.25
C ARG A 5 -20.26 17.59 14.69
N ALA A 6 -19.63 18.75 14.95
CA ALA A 6 -19.58 19.37 16.27
C ALA A 6 -20.89 20.06 16.67
N CYS A 7 -21.83 20.26 15.74
CA CYS A 7 -23.08 20.93 15.94
C CYS A 7 -24.26 19.96 15.77
N HIS A 8 -25.10 20.18 14.76
CA HIS A 8 -26.33 19.41 14.55
C HIS A 8 -26.15 18.24 13.58
N GLY A 9 -25.01 18.10 12.89
CA GLY A 9 -24.69 17.00 11.98
C GLY A 9 -24.16 15.73 12.67
N SER A 10 -24.19 15.63 13.99
CA SER A 10 -23.87 14.40 14.71
C SER A 10 -25.05 13.42 14.69
N PHE A 11 -24.77 12.13 14.95
CA PHE A 11 -25.81 11.08 14.93
C PHE A 11 -27.03 11.39 15.80
N GLN A 12 -26.84 12.05 16.94
CA GLN A 12 -27.93 12.42 17.85
C GLN A 12 -28.40 13.88 17.69
N GLY A 13 -27.66 14.71 16.93
CA GLY A 13 -27.84 16.16 16.92
C GLY A 13 -27.48 16.79 18.26
N ARG A 14 -27.61 18.11 18.36
CA ARG A 14 -27.53 18.84 19.64
C ARG A 14 -28.85 19.50 19.91
N GLY A 15 -29.33 19.43 21.17
CA GLY A 15 -30.57 20.03 21.59
C GLY A 15 -31.81 19.48 20.87
N GLY A 16 -31.80 18.20 20.49
CA GLY A 16 -32.91 17.59 19.74
C GLY A 16 -33.07 18.07 18.30
N PHE A 17 -32.07 18.79 17.76
CA PHE A 17 -32.00 19.21 16.38
C PHE A 17 -30.91 18.42 15.65
N ARG A 18 -31.35 17.58 14.72
CA ARG A 18 -30.50 16.72 13.95
C ARG A 18 -30.55 17.08 12.48
N LEU A 19 -29.43 17.43 11.90
CA LEU A 19 -29.28 17.64 10.47
C LEU A 19 -28.37 16.54 9.87
N SER A 20 -28.56 16.20 8.61
CA SER A 20 -27.67 15.31 7.90
C SER A 20 -26.30 15.93 7.74
N LEU A 21 -25.26 15.12 7.94
CA LEU A 21 -23.88 15.58 7.82
C LEU A 21 -23.61 16.01 6.37
N PHE A 22 -23.15 17.23 6.17
CA PHE A 22 -22.95 17.85 4.84
C PHE A 22 -24.22 18.02 3.99
N GLY A 23 -25.43 17.87 4.56
CA GLY A 23 -26.70 18.09 3.87
C GLY A 23 -27.04 17.01 2.83
N TYR A 24 -26.67 15.74 3.09
CA TYR A 24 -26.91 14.66 2.14
C TYR A 24 -28.36 14.19 2.05
N ASP A 25 -29.17 14.42 3.08
CA ASP A 25 -30.56 14.02 3.15
C ASP A 25 -31.45 15.27 3.27
N PHE A 26 -31.77 15.88 2.14
CA PHE A 26 -32.57 17.09 2.08
C PHE A 26 -33.98 16.94 2.71
N LYS A 27 -34.55 15.74 2.57
CA LYS A 27 -35.91 15.52 3.12
C LYS A 27 -35.86 15.49 4.63
N ALA A 28 -34.96 14.74 5.22
CA ALA A 28 -34.77 14.69 6.67
C ALA A 28 -34.38 16.06 7.23
N ASP A 29 -33.47 16.77 6.56
CA ASP A 29 -33.08 18.13 6.97
C ASP A 29 -34.22 19.12 6.89
N HIS A 30 -35.04 19.07 5.82
CA HIS A 30 -36.21 19.91 5.67
C HIS A 30 -37.24 19.66 6.76
N ASP A 31 -37.54 18.41 7.06
CA ASP A 31 -38.51 18.03 8.12
C ASP A 31 -38.05 18.57 9.48
N GLU A 32 -36.76 18.43 9.81
CA GLU A 32 -36.16 18.93 11.05
C GLU A 32 -36.13 20.47 11.14
N VAL A 33 -35.81 21.14 10.04
CA VAL A 33 -35.77 22.61 9.98
C VAL A 33 -37.18 23.18 10.04
N SER A 34 -38.13 22.60 9.30
CA SER A 34 -39.55 23.04 9.29
C SER A 34 -40.21 22.92 10.65
N GLY A 35 -39.83 21.92 11.47
CA GLY A 35 -40.26 21.80 12.86
C GLY A 35 -39.78 22.93 13.80
N ARG A 36 -38.94 23.87 13.29
CA ARG A 36 -38.41 25.04 14.04
C ARG A 36 -38.75 26.36 13.40
N VAL A 37 -39.73 26.34 12.54
CA VAL A 37 -40.28 27.50 11.85
C VAL A 37 -41.63 27.89 12.51
N ASP A 38 -41.82 29.17 12.73
CA ASP A 38 -43.10 29.75 13.09
C ASP A 38 -43.67 30.50 11.87
N PRO A 39 -44.71 29.96 11.22
CA PRO A 39 -45.28 30.59 10.03
C PRO A 39 -46.14 31.83 10.34
N GLU A 40 -46.65 31.96 11.58
CA GLU A 40 -47.45 33.12 11.98
C GLU A 40 -46.57 34.32 12.32
N THR A 41 -45.46 34.07 12.98
CA THR A 41 -44.47 35.08 13.35
C THR A 41 -43.06 34.67 12.83
N PRO A 42 -42.82 34.82 11.51
CA PRO A 42 -41.59 34.33 10.86
C PRO A 42 -40.28 34.76 11.52
N SER A 43 -40.22 35.99 12.05
CA SER A 43 -39.04 36.50 12.76
C SER A 43 -38.74 35.82 14.10
N GLU A 44 -39.78 35.21 14.71
CA GLU A 44 -39.65 34.51 16.00
C GLU A 44 -39.34 33.03 15.84
N SER A 45 -39.19 32.56 14.61
CA SER A 45 -38.81 31.18 14.32
C SER A 45 -37.50 30.81 15.02
N MET A 46 -37.48 29.67 15.70
CA MET A 46 -36.30 29.18 16.44
C MET A 46 -35.07 29.00 15.52
N ILE A 47 -35.33 28.66 14.23
CA ILE A 47 -34.27 28.53 13.22
C ILE A 47 -33.56 29.86 12.90
N LEU A 48 -34.18 31.01 13.22
CA LEU A 48 -33.60 32.36 13.11
C LEU A 48 -33.07 32.84 14.44
N GLN A 49 -33.86 32.78 15.52
CA GLN A 49 -33.50 33.34 16.82
C GLN A 49 -32.23 32.74 17.42
N LYS A 50 -32.07 31.42 17.34
CA LYS A 50 -30.85 30.74 17.86
C LYS A 50 -29.57 31.17 17.15
N PRO A 51 -29.51 31.11 15.82
CA PRO A 51 -28.29 31.56 15.11
C PRO A 51 -27.99 33.05 15.22
N LEU A 52 -29.01 33.88 15.46
CA LEU A 52 -28.86 35.31 15.71
C LEU A 52 -28.44 35.62 17.16
N MET A 53 -28.46 34.64 18.07
CA MET A 53 -28.24 34.78 19.52
C MET A 53 -29.32 35.66 20.21
N GLU A 54 -30.50 35.75 19.65
CA GLU A 54 -31.68 36.39 20.31
C GLU A 54 -32.17 35.53 21.47
N ILE A 55 -31.97 34.21 21.37
CA ILE A 55 -32.14 33.26 22.44
C ILE A 55 -30.81 32.45 22.62
N PRO A 56 -30.52 31.91 23.84
CA PRO A 56 -29.27 31.21 24.09
C PRO A 56 -29.02 30.10 23.11
N HIS A 57 -27.81 30.10 22.53
CA HIS A 57 -27.30 29.12 21.58
C HIS A 57 -25.85 28.75 21.88
N GLU A 58 -25.57 27.51 22.32
CA GLU A 58 -24.25 27.03 22.66
C GLU A 58 -23.27 27.07 21.45
N GLY A 59 -23.84 27.02 20.22
CA GLY A 59 -23.06 27.18 18.99
C GLY A 59 -22.58 28.62 18.71
N GLY A 60 -22.94 29.59 19.53
CA GLY A 60 -22.66 31.01 19.34
C GLY A 60 -23.46 31.64 18.20
N GLN A 61 -23.18 32.91 17.92
CA GLN A 61 -23.81 33.62 16.81
C GLN A 61 -23.33 33.08 15.46
N ARG A 62 -24.27 32.67 14.61
CA ARG A 62 -24.01 32.12 13.28
C ARG A 62 -24.53 33.02 12.17
N LEU A 63 -25.52 33.82 12.44
CA LEU A 63 -26.10 34.81 11.56
C LEU A 63 -25.97 36.22 12.16
N LYS A 64 -25.67 37.20 11.34
CA LYS A 64 -25.72 38.61 11.74
C LYS A 64 -27.09 39.18 11.33
N PRO A 65 -27.73 39.99 12.20
CA PRO A 65 -28.96 40.65 11.83
C PRO A 65 -28.80 41.48 10.54
N GLY A 66 -29.75 41.35 9.63
CA GLY A 66 -29.72 42.06 8.35
C GLY A 66 -28.71 41.57 7.32
N SER A 67 -27.89 40.50 7.65
CA SER A 67 -27.03 39.87 6.64
C SER A 67 -27.83 39.21 5.53
N TRP A 68 -27.21 38.93 4.40
CA TRP A 68 -27.90 38.25 3.31
C TRP A 68 -28.40 36.85 3.71
N GLN A 69 -27.63 36.12 4.52
CA GLN A 69 -28.02 34.82 5.05
C GLN A 69 -29.27 34.91 5.92
N HIS A 70 -29.33 35.94 6.78
CA HIS A 70 -30.52 36.19 7.60
C HIS A 70 -31.74 36.51 6.73
N ARG A 71 -31.60 37.41 5.74
CA ARG A 71 -32.69 37.75 4.82
C ARG A 71 -33.14 36.55 3.98
N LEU A 72 -32.21 35.74 3.47
CA LEU A 72 -32.52 34.54 2.71
C LEU A 72 -33.38 33.58 3.54
N LEU A 73 -32.92 33.26 4.75
CA LEU A 73 -33.61 32.32 5.64
C LEU A 73 -34.97 32.89 6.10
N LEU A 74 -35.04 34.18 6.41
CA LEU A 74 -36.31 34.84 6.77
C LEU A 74 -37.31 34.84 5.60
N ASN A 75 -36.87 35.10 4.38
CA ASN A 75 -37.71 35.06 3.19
C ASN A 75 -38.22 33.63 2.90
N TRP A 76 -37.37 32.61 3.09
CA TRP A 76 -37.79 31.23 2.98
C TRP A 76 -38.86 30.85 4.02
N VAL A 77 -38.67 31.27 5.26
CA VAL A 77 -39.70 31.11 6.31
C VAL A 77 -41.02 31.83 5.94
N LYS A 78 -40.94 33.08 5.46
CA LYS A 78 -42.13 33.86 4.99
C LYS A 78 -42.83 33.21 3.80
N ALA A 79 -42.13 32.47 2.99
CA ALA A 79 -42.67 31.72 1.85
C ALA A 79 -43.26 30.34 2.26
N ALA A 80 -43.55 30.13 3.54
CA ALA A 80 -44.08 28.90 4.11
C ALA A 80 -43.08 27.71 4.03
N SER A 81 -41.79 28.01 4.05
CA SER A 81 -40.69 27.01 4.12
C SER A 81 -40.80 25.89 3.07
N PRO A 82 -40.88 26.22 1.78
CA PRO A 82 -41.09 25.21 0.74
C PRO A 82 -39.95 24.19 0.75
N GLY A 83 -40.29 22.90 0.59
CA GLY A 83 -39.34 21.82 0.34
C GLY A 83 -38.89 21.81 -1.12
N ARG A 84 -38.04 20.89 -1.44
CA ARG A 84 -37.57 20.67 -2.81
C ARG A 84 -38.70 20.10 -3.67
N SER A 85 -38.96 20.71 -4.81
CA SER A 85 -39.87 20.15 -5.82
C SER A 85 -39.16 19.03 -6.58
N ASP A 86 -39.91 17.99 -6.98
CA ASP A 86 -39.36 16.92 -7.85
C ASP A 86 -38.97 17.44 -9.24
N ASP A 87 -39.61 18.55 -9.69
CA ASP A 87 -39.31 19.22 -10.95
C ASP A 87 -38.22 20.31 -10.81
N ALA A 88 -37.61 20.46 -9.63
CA ALA A 88 -36.53 21.44 -9.45
C ALA A 88 -35.33 21.11 -10.30
N ALA A 89 -34.75 22.13 -10.93
CA ALA A 89 -33.52 22.02 -11.71
C ALA A 89 -32.41 21.37 -10.89
N LYS A 90 -31.65 20.47 -11.52
CA LYS A 90 -30.53 19.77 -10.89
C LYS A 90 -29.21 20.47 -11.23
N LEU A 91 -28.30 20.50 -10.29
CA LEU A 91 -26.93 20.99 -10.53
C LEU A 91 -26.23 20.08 -11.55
N THR A 92 -25.77 20.65 -12.66
CA THR A 92 -25.04 19.95 -13.72
C THR A 92 -23.55 20.29 -13.75
N GLY A 93 -23.20 21.50 -13.25
CA GLY A 93 -21.80 21.95 -13.23
C GLY A 93 -21.58 23.12 -12.27
N LEU A 94 -20.32 23.38 -12.01
CA LEU A 94 -19.85 24.54 -11.25
C LEU A 94 -18.67 25.16 -12.01
N ASP A 95 -18.86 26.35 -12.56
CA ASP A 95 -17.83 27.08 -13.28
C ASP A 95 -17.12 28.02 -12.30
N VAL A 96 -15.81 27.86 -12.14
CA VAL A 96 -14.99 28.66 -11.25
C VAL A 96 -14.03 29.53 -12.06
N THR A 97 -14.03 30.81 -11.80
CA THR A 97 -13.18 31.79 -12.50
C THR A 97 -12.38 32.60 -11.49
N PRO A 98 -11.06 32.78 -11.73
CA PRO A 98 -10.26 32.20 -12.80
C PRO A 98 -10.04 30.69 -12.62
N ALA A 99 -9.84 29.97 -13.73
CA ALA A 99 -9.60 28.52 -13.72
C ALA A 99 -8.19 28.13 -13.23
N GLU A 100 -7.25 29.07 -13.20
CA GLU A 100 -5.89 28.94 -12.67
C GLU A 100 -5.45 30.29 -12.12
N VAL A 101 -4.72 30.31 -11.02
CA VAL A 101 -4.18 31.52 -10.39
C VAL A 101 -2.66 31.44 -10.39
N GLN A 102 -2.01 32.48 -10.92
CA GLN A 102 -0.56 32.64 -10.83
C GLN A 102 -0.23 33.98 -10.18
N PHE A 103 0.43 33.93 -9.04
CA PHE A 103 0.86 35.09 -8.30
C PHE A 103 2.31 35.48 -8.64
N ALA A 104 2.57 36.77 -8.70
CA ALA A 104 3.91 37.30 -8.85
C ALA A 104 4.58 37.55 -7.48
N GLU A 105 3.83 38.08 -6.52
CA GLU A 105 4.35 38.61 -5.26
C GLU A 105 3.57 38.07 -4.05
N ASN A 106 4.20 38.14 -2.89
CA ASN A 106 3.60 37.83 -1.61
C ASN A 106 2.49 38.83 -1.26
N GLY A 107 1.38 38.32 -0.66
CA GLY A 107 0.25 39.13 -0.27
C GLY A 107 -0.64 39.61 -1.43
N GLN A 108 -0.32 39.21 -2.67
CA GLN A 108 -1.19 39.48 -3.81
C GLN A 108 -2.49 38.65 -3.64
N GLN A 109 -3.61 39.29 -3.96
CA GLN A 109 -4.95 38.71 -3.77
C GLN A 109 -5.70 38.55 -5.09
N VAL A 110 -6.47 37.47 -5.20
CA VAL A 110 -7.37 37.20 -6.34
C VAL A 110 -8.71 36.67 -5.79
N GLN A 111 -9.82 37.21 -6.31
CA GLN A 111 -11.16 36.72 -6.03
C GLN A 111 -11.52 35.54 -6.95
N LEU A 112 -11.95 34.43 -6.39
CA LEU A 112 -12.64 33.37 -7.12
C LEU A 112 -14.15 33.70 -7.20
N THR A 113 -14.72 33.50 -8.37
CA THR A 113 -16.18 33.55 -8.59
C THR A 113 -16.64 32.14 -8.98
N ALA A 114 -17.72 31.66 -8.39
CA ALA A 114 -18.28 30.35 -8.66
C ALA A 114 -19.72 30.50 -9.18
N VAL A 115 -19.97 29.95 -10.37
CA VAL A 115 -21.27 29.99 -11.05
C VAL A 115 -21.81 28.57 -11.17
N ALA A 116 -22.95 28.31 -10.54
CA ALA A 116 -23.67 27.04 -10.68
C ALA A 116 -24.40 27.00 -12.04
N VAL A 117 -24.31 25.87 -12.72
CA VAL A 117 -25.03 25.58 -13.96
C VAL A 117 -26.10 24.53 -13.65
N TRP A 118 -27.34 24.83 -14.00
CA TRP A 118 -28.50 23.99 -13.70
C TRP A 118 -29.01 23.25 -14.94
N SER A 119 -29.74 22.16 -14.73
CA SER A 119 -30.26 21.29 -15.81
C SER A 119 -31.27 21.97 -16.74
N ASP A 120 -31.88 23.08 -16.33
CA ASP A 120 -32.74 23.91 -17.13
C ASP A 120 -32.00 24.98 -17.95
N GLY A 121 -30.66 24.97 -17.89
CA GLY A 121 -29.79 25.93 -18.56
C GLY A 121 -29.61 27.25 -17.85
N THR A 122 -30.21 27.45 -16.67
CA THR A 122 -30.01 28.66 -15.87
C THR A 122 -28.62 28.61 -15.18
N CYS A 123 -28.04 29.79 -14.95
CA CYS A 123 -26.75 29.97 -14.29
C CYS A 123 -26.96 30.95 -13.12
N GLU A 124 -26.30 30.67 -12.00
CA GLU A 124 -26.41 31.48 -10.77
C GLU A 124 -25.04 31.64 -10.13
N ASP A 125 -24.71 32.90 -9.74
CA ASP A 125 -23.53 33.15 -8.91
C ASP A 125 -23.79 32.63 -7.49
N VAL A 126 -23.02 31.58 -7.14
CA VAL A 126 -23.13 30.91 -5.84
C VAL A 126 -21.88 31.09 -4.98
N THR A 127 -21.03 32.05 -5.33
CA THR A 127 -19.75 32.30 -4.67
C THR A 127 -19.88 32.37 -3.15
N ASP A 128 -20.83 33.14 -2.66
CA ASP A 128 -21.07 33.30 -1.22
C ASP A 128 -21.65 32.05 -0.52
N LEU A 129 -22.15 31.09 -1.30
CA LEU A 129 -22.71 29.82 -0.84
C LEU A 129 -21.66 28.70 -0.86
N CYS A 130 -20.53 28.91 -1.55
CA CYS A 130 -19.46 27.94 -1.67
C CYS A 130 -18.67 27.81 -0.36
N ARG A 131 -18.09 26.62 -0.18
CA ARG A 131 -17.00 26.38 0.76
C ARG A 131 -15.69 26.39 0.02
N PHE A 132 -14.76 27.20 0.44
CA PHE A 132 -13.40 27.28 -0.10
C PHE A 132 -12.41 26.62 0.88
N GLN A 133 -11.44 25.88 0.36
CA GLN A 133 -10.40 25.25 1.16
C GLN A 133 -9.09 25.19 0.34
N THR A 134 -8.00 25.61 0.93
CA THR A 134 -6.67 25.39 0.34
C THR A 134 -6.14 24.00 0.74
N ASN A 135 -5.36 23.37 -0.16
CA ASN A 135 -4.63 22.13 0.15
C ASN A 135 -3.28 22.40 0.82
N ASP A 136 -2.75 23.64 0.71
CA ASP A 136 -1.54 24.06 1.41
C ASP A 136 -1.62 25.56 1.71
N ASP A 137 -1.87 25.90 2.98
CA ASP A 137 -1.99 27.25 3.50
C ASP A 137 -0.64 28.00 3.55
N GLN A 138 0.47 27.26 3.48
CA GLN A 138 1.78 27.88 3.39
C GLN A 138 2.03 28.53 2.02
N VAL A 139 1.42 28.02 0.95
CA VAL A 139 1.54 28.55 -0.41
C VAL A 139 0.48 29.61 -0.67
N ALA A 140 -0.76 29.35 -0.33
CA ALA A 140 -1.86 30.30 -0.45
C ALA A 140 -2.95 30.01 0.57
N ASP A 141 -3.47 31.05 1.21
CA ASP A 141 -4.66 30.98 2.07
C ASP A 141 -5.91 31.39 1.28
N VAL A 142 -7.08 30.99 1.75
CA VAL A 142 -8.36 31.34 1.15
C VAL A 142 -9.39 31.72 2.21
N THR A 143 -10.01 32.87 2.01
CA THR A 143 -11.11 33.33 2.87
C THR A 143 -12.43 32.59 2.59
N ARG A 144 -13.40 32.73 3.47
CA ARG A 144 -14.76 32.19 3.27
C ARG A 144 -15.49 32.79 2.08
N GLY A 145 -15.11 33.99 1.64
CA GLY A 145 -15.68 34.66 0.48
C GLY A 145 -14.95 34.36 -0.82
N GLY A 146 -13.96 33.45 -0.83
CA GLY A 146 -13.25 33.05 -2.04
C GLY A 146 -12.10 33.97 -2.43
N PHE A 147 -11.64 34.89 -1.53
CA PHE A 147 -10.39 35.62 -1.76
C PHE A 147 -9.19 34.73 -1.45
N ILE A 148 -8.35 34.51 -2.45
CA ILE A 148 -7.07 33.79 -2.31
C ILE A 148 -5.97 34.82 -2.08
N GLU A 149 -5.14 34.59 -1.09
CA GLU A 149 -3.96 35.42 -0.81
C GLU A 149 -2.68 34.60 -0.93
N ALA A 150 -1.72 35.09 -1.71
CA ALA A 150 -0.41 34.45 -1.92
C ALA A 150 0.46 34.52 -0.67
N SER A 151 1.10 33.42 -0.33
CA SER A 151 2.05 33.28 0.78
C SER A 151 3.44 32.88 0.28
N LEU A 152 3.97 31.69 0.67
CA LEU A 152 5.28 31.23 0.23
C LEU A 152 5.29 30.80 -1.26
N PRO A 153 6.46 30.84 -1.93
CA PRO A 153 6.60 30.25 -3.26
C PRO A 153 6.30 28.74 -3.27
N GLY A 154 5.64 28.27 -4.32
CA GLY A 154 5.24 26.88 -4.48
C GLY A 154 4.00 26.74 -5.34
N ASP A 155 3.37 25.56 -5.24
CA ASP A 155 2.09 25.27 -5.87
C ASP A 155 1.14 24.57 -4.93
N THR A 156 -0.15 24.89 -5.04
CA THR A 156 -1.24 24.28 -4.30
C THR A 156 -2.51 24.30 -5.14
N HIS A 157 -3.63 23.86 -4.55
CA HIS A 157 -4.96 24.01 -5.12
C HIS A 157 -5.89 24.65 -4.09
N VAL A 158 -6.73 25.55 -4.53
CA VAL A 158 -7.89 26.01 -3.78
C VAL A 158 -9.10 25.23 -4.30
N VAL A 159 -9.74 24.48 -3.41
CA VAL A 159 -10.88 23.64 -3.75
C VAL A 159 -12.17 24.36 -3.40
N VAL A 160 -13.08 24.43 -4.35
CA VAL A 160 -14.40 25.06 -4.25
C VAL A 160 -15.46 23.98 -4.21
N PHE A 161 -16.28 24.00 -3.17
CA PHE A 161 -17.34 23.03 -2.96
C PHE A 161 -18.70 23.73 -2.98
N TYR A 162 -19.60 23.26 -3.82
CA TYR A 162 -20.99 23.67 -3.85
C TYR A 162 -21.89 22.48 -4.17
N ASP A 163 -22.82 22.14 -3.29
CA ASP A 163 -23.67 20.96 -3.37
C ASP A 163 -22.88 19.69 -3.73
N SER A 164 -23.11 19.08 -4.90
CA SER A 164 -22.40 17.89 -5.37
C SER A 164 -21.13 18.22 -6.16
N ALA A 165 -20.93 19.45 -6.55
CA ALA A 165 -19.77 19.85 -7.34
C ALA A 165 -18.55 20.15 -6.45
N VAL A 166 -17.38 19.73 -6.94
CA VAL A 166 -16.07 20.00 -6.36
C VAL A 166 -15.15 20.42 -7.49
N VAL A 167 -14.59 21.62 -7.41
CA VAL A 167 -13.66 22.16 -8.41
C VAL A 167 -12.37 22.58 -7.74
N ALA A 168 -11.24 22.04 -8.19
CA ALA A 168 -9.92 22.41 -7.70
C ALA A 168 -9.27 23.40 -8.66
N VAL A 169 -8.94 24.61 -8.18
CA VAL A 169 -8.27 25.68 -8.91
C VAL A 169 -6.78 25.62 -8.60
N PRO A 170 -5.91 25.36 -9.59
CA PRO A 170 -4.47 25.41 -9.39
C PRO A 170 -4.01 26.82 -9.00
N VAL A 171 -3.19 26.92 -7.97
CA VAL A 171 -2.58 28.16 -7.49
C VAL A 171 -1.07 28.00 -7.48
N THR A 172 -0.38 28.91 -8.14
CA THR A 172 1.07 28.87 -8.30
C THR A 172 1.68 30.21 -7.90
N ARG A 173 2.75 30.15 -7.11
CA ARG A 173 3.65 31.28 -6.91
C ARG A 173 5.06 30.86 -7.26
N PRO A 174 5.71 31.45 -8.29
CA PRO A 174 7.04 31.02 -8.73
C PRO A 174 8.09 31.11 -7.63
N VAL A 175 9.00 30.14 -7.63
CA VAL A 175 10.13 30.05 -6.71
C VAL A 175 11.28 30.99 -7.12
N SER A 176 11.37 31.26 -8.42
CA SER A 176 12.38 32.14 -9.01
C SER A 176 11.83 32.87 -10.24
N ASP A 177 12.61 33.81 -10.75
CA ASP A 177 12.35 34.58 -11.99
C ASP A 177 12.57 33.75 -13.27
N ARG A 178 13.02 32.53 -13.16
CA ARG A 178 13.24 31.60 -14.28
C ARG A 178 11.92 30.98 -14.75
N THR A 179 10.99 31.82 -15.17
CA THR A 179 9.67 31.41 -15.67
C THR A 179 9.51 31.75 -17.15
N GLY A 180 8.58 31.09 -17.83
CA GLY A 180 8.25 31.37 -19.22
C GLY A 180 9.48 31.37 -20.14
N GLU A 181 9.73 32.49 -20.82
CA GLU A 181 10.89 32.65 -21.72
C GLU A 181 12.25 32.72 -21.00
N ASN A 182 12.26 33.07 -19.71
CA ASN A 182 13.49 33.12 -18.89
C ASN A 182 13.90 31.73 -18.37
N TYR A 183 13.08 30.70 -18.64
CA TYR A 183 13.42 29.34 -18.24
C TYR A 183 14.58 28.80 -19.08
N PRO A 184 15.59 28.14 -18.49
CA PRO A 184 16.72 27.63 -19.25
C PRO A 184 16.28 26.56 -20.25
N ILE A 185 16.97 26.51 -21.41
CA ILE A 185 16.76 25.44 -22.40
C ILE A 185 17.06 24.12 -21.74
N THR A 186 16.05 23.28 -21.64
CA THR A 186 16.11 21.98 -20.96
C THR A 186 15.75 20.89 -21.95
N PRO A 187 16.59 19.85 -22.13
CA PRO A 187 16.27 18.72 -22.97
C PRO A 187 15.02 17.96 -22.47
N THR A 188 14.10 17.67 -23.36
CA THR A 188 12.87 16.91 -23.12
C THR A 188 12.75 15.73 -24.08
N PRO A 189 13.59 14.66 -23.91
CA PRO A 189 13.65 13.56 -24.86
C PRO A 189 12.37 12.72 -24.90
N THR A 190 11.56 12.77 -23.84
CA THR A 190 10.29 12.02 -23.76
C THR A 190 9.11 12.96 -23.50
N LYS A 191 7.89 12.44 -23.73
CA LYS A 191 6.66 13.19 -23.43
C LYS A 191 6.51 13.49 -21.93
N ILE A 192 6.97 12.58 -21.09
CA ILE A 192 7.06 12.82 -19.64
C ILE A 192 7.85 14.08 -19.34
N ASP A 193 9.02 14.23 -19.97
CA ASP A 193 9.89 15.37 -19.74
C ASP A 193 9.28 16.68 -20.23
N GLU A 194 8.60 16.67 -21.37
CA GLU A 194 7.87 17.83 -21.87
C GLU A 194 6.83 18.33 -20.85
N LEU A 195 6.02 17.39 -20.33
CA LEU A 195 4.93 17.70 -19.42
C LEU A 195 5.43 18.15 -18.03
N VAL A 196 6.50 17.53 -17.54
CA VAL A 196 7.14 17.95 -16.30
C VAL A 196 7.77 19.33 -16.45
N VAL A 197 8.56 19.57 -17.50
CA VAL A 197 9.21 20.84 -17.75
C VAL A 197 8.18 21.97 -17.99
N ALA A 198 7.07 21.69 -18.65
CA ALA A 198 5.99 22.66 -18.84
C ALA A 198 5.45 23.19 -17.51
N LYS A 199 5.27 22.32 -16.50
CA LYS A 199 4.88 22.72 -15.15
C LYS A 199 6.01 23.48 -14.43
N LEU A 200 7.23 22.98 -14.51
CA LEU A 200 8.39 23.59 -13.85
C LEU A 200 8.67 25.02 -14.37
N LYS A 201 8.38 25.30 -15.64
CA LYS A 201 8.45 26.66 -16.22
C LYS A 201 7.49 27.64 -15.56
N LYS A 202 6.28 27.21 -15.19
CA LYS A 202 5.34 28.04 -14.45
C LYS A 202 5.83 28.32 -13.03
N LEU A 203 6.47 27.32 -12.40
CA LEU A 203 6.98 27.38 -11.03
C LEU A 203 8.32 28.10 -10.91
N GLY A 204 9.04 28.34 -11.99
CA GLY A 204 10.41 28.86 -11.95
C GLY A 204 11.39 27.89 -11.27
N VAL A 205 11.09 26.60 -11.30
CA VAL A 205 11.90 25.52 -10.70
C VAL A 205 12.70 24.84 -11.79
N VAL A 206 14.02 24.88 -11.71
CA VAL A 206 14.92 24.29 -12.71
C VAL A 206 15.27 22.86 -12.31
N GLN A 207 15.26 21.95 -13.28
CA GLN A 207 15.69 20.57 -13.05
C GLN A 207 17.14 20.50 -12.58
N SER A 208 17.47 19.50 -11.78
CA SER A 208 18.85 19.09 -11.52
C SER A 208 19.51 18.53 -12.78
N ASP A 209 20.82 18.39 -12.73
CA ASP A 209 21.57 17.73 -13.80
C ASP A 209 21.21 16.25 -13.91
N ARG A 210 21.55 15.64 -15.04
CA ARG A 210 21.45 14.20 -15.20
C ARG A 210 22.43 13.51 -14.23
N CYS A 211 21.99 12.47 -13.54
CA CYS A 211 22.84 11.74 -12.61
C CYS A 211 24.00 11.01 -13.33
N SER A 212 25.05 10.67 -12.58
CA SER A 212 26.17 9.86 -13.08
C SER A 212 25.69 8.45 -13.49
N ASP A 213 26.56 7.73 -14.20
CA ASP A 213 26.21 6.37 -14.62
C ASP A 213 26.20 5.39 -13.44
N GLU A 214 27.02 5.62 -12.43
CA GLU A 214 27.04 4.84 -11.19
C GLU A 214 25.74 5.07 -10.40
N GLU A 215 25.34 6.33 -10.23
CA GLU A 215 24.08 6.71 -9.56
C GLU A 215 22.87 6.12 -10.29
N PHE A 216 22.84 6.25 -11.62
CA PHE A 216 21.79 5.65 -12.44
C PHE A 216 21.71 4.14 -12.29
N LEU A 217 22.86 3.45 -12.46
CA LEU A 217 22.90 1.99 -12.43
C LEU A 217 22.47 1.44 -11.07
N ARG A 218 22.93 2.07 -9.97
CA ARG A 218 22.49 1.73 -8.61
C ARG A 218 20.99 1.90 -8.47
N ARG A 219 20.49 3.09 -8.79
CA ARG A 219 19.06 3.45 -8.66
C ARG A 219 18.17 2.49 -9.41
N VAL A 220 18.42 2.30 -10.71
CA VAL A 220 17.58 1.46 -11.56
C VAL A 220 17.65 -0.02 -11.18
N SER A 221 18.81 -0.52 -10.75
CA SER A 221 18.95 -1.91 -10.29
C SER A 221 18.14 -2.17 -9.02
N LEU A 222 18.18 -1.26 -8.05
CA LEU A 222 17.41 -1.35 -6.81
C LEU A 222 15.90 -1.22 -7.07
N ASP A 223 15.50 -0.27 -7.92
CA ASP A 223 14.10 0.01 -8.20
C ASP A 223 13.42 -1.11 -8.98
N VAL A 224 14.12 -1.68 -9.94
CA VAL A 224 13.56 -2.70 -10.84
C VAL A 224 13.69 -4.10 -10.24
N THR A 225 14.82 -4.44 -9.64
CA THR A 225 15.12 -5.82 -9.24
C THR A 225 15.29 -6.03 -7.73
N GLY A 226 15.35 -4.95 -6.96
CA GLY A 226 15.63 -5.00 -5.52
C GLY A 226 17.04 -5.53 -5.19
N ALA A 227 18.01 -5.41 -6.11
CA ALA A 227 19.37 -5.88 -5.92
C ALA A 227 20.41 -4.83 -6.34
N LEU A 228 21.58 -4.86 -5.71
CA LEU A 228 22.72 -4.05 -6.13
C LEU A 228 23.28 -4.58 -7.46
N PRO A 229 23.79 -3.71 -8.34
CA PRO A 229 24.57 -4.12 -9.50
C PRO A 229 25.88 -4.78 -9.04
N THR A 230 26.37 -5.77 -9.76
CA THR A 230 27.66 -6.41 -9.45
C THR A 230 28.81 -5.45 -9.73
N VAL A 231 29.92 -5.62 -9.01
CA VAL A 231 31.16 -4.84 -9.24
C VAL A 231 31.59 -4.89 -10.70
N LYS A 232 31.46 -6.06 -11.34
CA LYS A 232 31.73 -6.23 -12.77
C LYS A 232 30.78 -5.40 -13.64
N GLU A 233 29.50 -5.42 -13.36
CA GLU A 233 28.51 -4.62 -14.10
C GLU A 233 28.78 -3.12 -13.97
N ILE A 234 29.10 -2.64 -12.76
CA ILE A 234 29.42 -1.23 -12.55
C ILE A 234 30.60 -0.81 -13.43
N ARG A 235 31.73 -1.53 -13.36
CA ARG A 235 32.93 -1.23 -14.15
C ARG A 235 32.66 -1.29 -15.66
N GLN A 236 31.92 -2.28 -16.12
CA GLN A 236 31.55 -2.43 -17.52
C GLN A 236 30.62 -1.32 -18.00
N PHE A 237 29.58 -0.99 -17.22
CA PHE A 237 28.60 0.03 -17.58
C PHE A 237 29.21 1.43 -17.63
N VAL A 238 30.08 1.78 -16.67
CA VAL A 238 30.76 3.07 -16.65
C VAL A 238 31.74 3.19 -17.83
N ALA A 239 32.48 2.13 -18.14
CA ALA A 239 33.44 2.11 -19.24
C ALA A 239 32.78 2.07 -20.64
N PHE A 240 31.51 1.71 -20.73
CA PHE A 240 30.80 1.58 -22.00
C PHE A 240 30.31 2.93 -22.50
N SER A 241 30.68 3.30 -23.75
CA SER A 241 30.43 4.63 -24.32
C SER A 241 29.18 4.71 -25.21
N ASP A 242 28.33 3.68 -25.26
CA ASP A 242 27.10 3.66 -26.05
C ASP A 242 26.09 4.68 -25.53
N ALA A 243 25.51 5.48 -26.43
CA ALA A 243 24.51 6.48 -26.07
C ALA A 243 23.22 5.87 -25.48
N ASP A 244 22.86 4.65 -25.94
CA ASP A 244 21.65 3.93 -25.52
C ASP A 244 21.90 2.97 -24.36
N LYS A 245 23.05 3.00 -23.73
CA LYS A 245 23.42 2.04 -22.68
C LYS A 245 22.44 1.99 -21.51
N ARG A 246 21.84 3.12 -21.15
CA ARG A 246 20.86 3.19 -20.07
C ARG A 246 19.55 2.51 -20.45
N SER A 247 19.05 2.75 -21.66
CA SER A 247 17.84 2.09 -22.18
C SER A 247 18.03 0.58 -22.28
N LYS A 248 19.16 0.14 -22.86
CA LYS A 248 19.51 -1.29 -22.93
C LYS A 248 19.61 -1.94 -21.56
N LYS A 249 20.12 -1.21 -20.55
CA LYS A 249 20.20 -1.72 -19.18
C LYS A 249 18.82 -1.82 -18.53
N ILE A 250 17.93 -0.88 -18.79
CA ILE A 250 16.53 -0.92 -18.34
C ILE A 250 15.87 -2.20 -18.89
N ASP A 251 15.99 -2.44 -20.20
CA ASP A 251 15.40 -3.63 -20.82
C ASP A 251 15.97 -4.93 -20.22
N GLU A 252 17.27 -5.00 -20.01
CA GLU A 252 17.91 -6.15 -19.37
C GLU A 252 17.38 -6.39 -17.94
N LEU A 253 17.24 -5.33 -17.15
CA LEU A 253 16.75 -5.43 -15.77
C LEU A 253 15.28 -5.88 -15.69
N LEU A 254 14.45 -5.47 -16.64
CA LEU A 254 13.04 -5.88 -16.72
C LEU A 254 12.86 -7.36 -17.08
N GLU A 255 13.90 -8.02 -17.63
CA GLU A 255 13.90 -9.47 -17.89
C GLU A 255 14.49 -10.29 -16.73
N ARG A 256 15.03 -9.66 -15.70
CA ARG A 256 15.61 -10.39 -14.56
C ARG A 256 14.56 -10.99 -13.63
N PRO A 257 14.81 -12.16 -13.03
CA PRO A 257 13.91 -12.75 -12.02
C PRO A 257 13.59 -11.82 -10.84
N GLY A 258 14.53 -10.90 -10.51
CA GLY A 258 14.33 -9.90 -9.47
C GLY A 258 13.16 -8.94 -9.76
N TYR A 259 12.97 -8.53 -11.02
CA TYR A 259 11.82 -7.75 -11.45
C TYR A 259 10.51 -8.49 -11.16
N THR A 260 10.42 -9.73 -11.63
CA THR A 260 9.22 -10.57 -11.42
C THR A 260 8.90 -10.71 -9.93
N ALA A 261 9.88 -11.05 -9.10
CA ALA A 261 9.66 -11.24 -7.66
C ALA A 261 9.25 -9.93 -6.95
N TRP A 262 9.90 -8.81 -7.29
CA TRP A 262 9.60 -7.53 -6.67
C TRP A 262 8.20 -7.03 -7.04
N TRP A 263 7.84 -7.05 -8.32
CA TRP A 263 6.52 -6.61 -8.76
C TRP A 263 5.40 -7.58 -8.36
N THR A 264 5.68 -8.88 -8.25
CA THR A 264 4.77 -9.82 -7.59
C THR A 264 4.49 -9.41 -6.15
N THR A 265 5.52 -9.06 -5.39
CA THR A 265 5.38 -8.59 -4.00
C THR A 265 4.55 -7.31 -3.93
N ARG A 266 4.78 -6.33 -4.83
CA ARG A 266 3.99 -5.10 -4.91
C ARG A 266 2.51 -5.38 -5.23
N LEU A 267 2.23 -6.22 -6.23
CA LEU A 267 0.86 -6.62 -6.56
C LEU A 267 0.18 -7.38 -5.42
N CYS A 268 0.92 -8.22 -4.69
CA CYS A 268 0.41 -8.86 -3.48
C CYS A 268 0.06 -7.86 -2.37
N ASP A 269 0.84 -6.78 -2.23
CA ASP A 269 0.54 -5.69 -1.27
C ASP A 269 -0.77 -4.99 -1.65
N TYR A 270 -0.93 -4.61 -2.92
CA TYR A 270 -2.12 -3.92 -3.42
C TYR A 270 -3.39 -4.78 -3.31
N THR A 271 -3.28 -6.06 -3.63
CA THR A 271 -4.42 -6.98 -3.67
C THR A 271 -4.73 -7.65 -2.32
N GLY A 272 -3.88 -7.47 -1.29
CA GLY A 272 -4.14 -7.93 0.08
C GLY A 272 -3.86 -9.42 0.31
N ASN A 273 -2.80 -9.98 -0.29
CA ASN A 273 -2.35 -11.36 -0.05
C ASN A 273 -1.71 -11.50 1.34
N SER A 274 -2.53 -11.64 2.40
CA SER A 274 -2.11 -11.71 3.79
C SER A 274 -2.48 -13.03 4.46
N ASP A 275 -1.53 -13.65 5.17
CA ASP A 275 -1.77 -14.87 5.96
C ASP A 275 -2.80 -14.66 7.08
N ASP A 276 -2.93 -13.44 7.59
CA ASP A 276 -3.93 -13.11 8.61
C ASP A 276 -5.34 -13.12 8.02
N GLN A 277 -5.50 -12.68 6.78
CA GLN A 277 -6.78 -12.64 6.07
C GLN A 277 -7.14 -14.00 5.44
N LEU A 278 -6.14 -14.77 5.04
CA LEU A 278 -6.32 -16.10 4.39
C LEU A 278 -6.28 -17.28 5.37
N ASN A 279 -6.25 -17.01 6.65
CA ASN A 279 -6.20 -18.07 7.66
C ASN A 279 -7.44 -18.98 7.55
N ASN A 280 -7.20 -20.27 7.39
CA ASN A 280 -8.20 -21.32 7.24
C ASN A 280 -8.92 -21.38 5.87
N VAL A 281 -8.41 -20.73 4.85
CA VAL A 281 -8.92 -20.85 3.47
C VAL A 281 -8.57 -22.24 2.89
N THR A 282 -7.38 -22.74 3.21
CA THR A 282 -6.89 -24.05 2.77
C THR A 282 -6.62 -24.99 3.97
N PRO A 283 -6.59 -26.31 3.78
CA PRO A 283 -6.27 -27.26 4.85
C PRO A 283 -4.81 -27.13 5.30
N VAL A 284 -3.90 -26.79 4.42
CA VAL A 284 -2.48 -26.56 4.70
C VAL A 284 -2.26 -25.09 5.05
N ARG A 285 -1.59 -24.82 6.17
CA ARG A 285 -1.29 -23.45 6.60
C ARG A 285 -0.37 -22.74 5.59
N GLN A 286 -0.62 -21.46 5.36
CA GLN A 286 0.14 -20.57 4.46
C GLN A 286 0.08 -20.99 2.98
N ALA A 287 -0.56 -22.10 2.63
CA ALA A 287 -0.67 -22.52 1.23
C ALA A 287 -1.46 -21.50 0.40
N ALA A 288 -2.50 -20.87 0.95
CA ALA A 288 -3.30 -19.91 0.22
C ALA A 288 -2.50 -18.66 -0.18
N SER A 289 -1.69 -18.12 0.73
CA SER A 289 -0.83 -16.96 0.43
C SER A 289 0.30 -17.31 -0.54
N GLN A 290 0.86 -18.52 -0.41
CA GLN A 290 1.86 -19.03 -1.34
C GLN A 290 1.28 -19.25 -2.74
N GLN A 291 0.12 -19.90 -2.86
CA GLN A 291 -0.60 -20.12 -4.12
C GLN A 291 -0.94 -18.79 -4.80
N TRP A 292 -1.36 -17.78 -4.04
CA TRP A 292 -1.64 -16.46 -4.58
C TRP A 292 -0.37 -15.77 -5.09
N TYR A 293 0.72 -15.82 -4.32
CA TYR A 293 2.00 -15.29 -4.76
C TYR A 293 2.48 -15.96 -6.06
N GLU A 294 2.47 -17.30 -6.11
CA GLU A 294 2.89 -18.08 -7.28
C GLU A 294 2.02 -17.78 -8.51
N TRP A 295 0.71 -17.60 -8.30
CA TRP A 295 -0.22 -17.24 -9.36
C TRP A 295 0.06 -15.87 -9.98
N ILE A 296 0.32 -14.85 -9.16
CA ILE A 296 0.72 -13.51 -9.64
C ILE A 296 2.11 -13.59 -10.27
N HIS A 297 3.06 -14.30 -9.64
CA HIS A 297 4.44 -14.43 -10.12
C HIS A 297 4.48 -14.97 -11.55
N ALA A 298 3.76 -16.05 -11.83
CA ALA A 298 3.71 -16.65 -13.17
C ALA A 298 3.15 -15.69 -14.23
N ARG A 299 2.26 -14.78 -13.84
CA ARG A 299 1.67 -13.78 -14.74
C ARG A 299 2.59 -12.60 -14.99
N VAL A 300 3.23 -12.10 -13.95
CA VAL A 300 4.25 -11.04 -14.06
C VAL A 300 5.46 -11.52 -14.88
N GLU A 301 5.89 -12.77 -14.67
CA GLU A 301 6.99 -13.39 -15.45
C GLU A 301 6.68 -13.44 -16.94
N LYS A 302 5.44 -13.79 -17.30
CA LYS A 302 4.95 -13.85 -18.68
C LYS A 302 4.53 -12.48 -19.23
N ASN A 303 4.63 -11.43 -18.44
CA ASN A 303 4.13 -10.10 -18.74
C ASN A 303 2.66 -10.10 -19.22
N VAL A 304 1.81 -10.86 -18.50
CA VAL A 304 0.36 -10.88 -18.75
C VAL A 304 -0.19 -9.46 -18.53
N PRO A 305 -1.06 -8.95 -19.41
CA PRO A 305 -1.69 -7.65 -19.25
C PRO A 305 -2.29 -7.43 -17.86
N TYR A 306 -2.12 -6.22 -17.30
CA TYR A 306 -2.57 -5.92 -15.94
C TYR A 306 -4.08 -6.13 -15.75
N ASP A 307 -4.89 -5.77 -16.74
CA ASP A 307 -6.35 -5.96 -16.74
C ASP A 307 -6.73 -7.44 -16.72
N GLU A 308 -5.98 -8.34 -17.39
CA GLU A 308 -6.19 -9.78 -17.33
C GLU A 308 -5.82 -10.36 -15.96
N ILE A 309 -4.75 -9.84 -15.33
CA ILE A 309 -4.40 -10.21 -13.95
C ILE A 309 -5.55 -9.81 -13.01
N VAL A 310 -6.10 -8.61 -13.18
CA VAL A 310 -7.23 -8.11 -12.39
C VAL A 310 -8.50 -8.92 -12.65
N GLU A 311 -8.78 -9.30 -13.89
CA GLU A 311 -9.90 -10.18 -14.21
C GLU A 311 -9.82 -11.51 -13.48
N GLY A 312 -8.64 -12.14 -13.49
CA GLY A 312 -8.40 -13.40 -12.78
C GLY A 312 -8.57 -13.31 -11.27
N LEU A 313 -8.54 -12.10 -10.68
CA LEU A 313 -8.88 -11.84 -9.28
C LEU A 313 -10.37 -11.51 -9.10
N VAL A 314 -10.88 -10.59 -9.89
CA VAL A 314 -12.23 -10.03 -9.73
C VAL A 314 -13.30 -11.02 -10.17
N MET A 315 -13.12 -11.69 -11.30
CA MET A 315 -14.06 -12.70 -11.83
C MET A 315 -13.89 -14.08 -11.17
N ALA A 316 -12.95 -14.21 -10.23
CA ALA A 316 -12.55 -15.50 -9.68
C ALA A 316 -13.70 -16.31 -9.10
N VAL A 317 -13.71 -17.59 -9.50
CA VAL A 317 -14.49 -18.69 -8.93
C VAL A 317 -13.58 -19.90 -8.72
N SER A 318 -14.01 -20.87 -7.89
CA SER A 318 -13.14 -22.01 -7.51
C SER A 318 -12.97 -23.05 -8.61
N ARG A 319 -13.99 -23.27 -9.43
CA ARG A 319 -13.95 -24.26 -10.51
C ARG A 319 -13.65 -23.61 -11.85
N GLU A 320 -12.80 -24.26 -12.62
CA GLU A 320 -12.55 -23.88 -14.01
C GLU A 320 -13.80 -24.16 -14.87
N PRO A 321 -13.95 -23.49 -16.02
CA PRO A 321 -15.05 -23.74 -16.92
C PRO A 321 -15.18 -25.23 -17.28
N GLY A 322 -16.38 -25.81 -17.10
CA GLY A 322 -16.65 -27.22 -17.38
C GLY A 322 -16.12 -28.21 -16.32
N GLU A 323 -15.39 -27.78 -15.30
CA GLU A 323 -14.85 -28.63 -14.23
C GLU A 323 -15.98 -29.15 -13.33
N SER A 324 -16.12 -30.47 -13.18
CA SER A 324 -17.05 -31.05 -12.21
C SER A 324 -16.57 -30.83 -10.77
N TYR A 325 -17.47 -30.97 -9.78
CA TYR A 325 -17.07 -30.85 -8.38
C TYR A 325 -16.06 -31.92 -7.95
N GLU A 326 -16.18 -33.15 -8.46
CA GLU A 326 -15.26 -34.23 -8.16
C GLU A 326 -13.88 -34.00 -8.79
N ASP A 327 -13.81 -33.49 -10.04
CA ASP A 327 -12.56 -33.13 -10.70
C ASP A 327 -11.88 -31.96 -9.99
N TYR A 328 -12.65 -30.94 -9.59
CA TYR A 328 -12.15 -29.84 -8.79
C TYR A 328 -11.50 -30.34 -7.48
N CYS A 329 -12.18 -31.20 -6.73
CA CYS A 329 -11.63 -31.77 -5.50
C CYS A 329 -10.35 -32.58 -5.77
N ARG A 330 -10.32 -33.34 -6.87
CA ARG A 330 -9.15 -34.12 -7.28
C ARG A 330 -7.97 -33.21 -7.63
N ASN A 331 -8.20 -32.22 -8.48
CA ASN A 331 -7.16 -31.29 -8.96
C ASN A 331 -6.60 -30.45 -7.81
N ILE A 332 -7.47 -29.94 -6.92
CA ILE A 332 -7.00 -29.18 -5.75
C ILE A 332 -6.29 -30.08 -4.73
N SER A 333 -6.73 -31.33 -4.53
CA SER A 333 -6.03 -32.27 -3.63
C SER A 333 -4.59 -32.53 -4.10
N GLN A 334 -4.37 -32.68 -5.41
CA GLN A 334 -3.04 -32.92 -5.99
C GLN A 334 -2.03 -31.86 -5.58
N LEU A 335 -2.45 -30.59 -5.46
CA LEU A 335 -1.57 -29.49 -5.04
C LEU A 335 -0.96 -29.68 -3.64
N TYR A 336 -1.54 -30.54 -2.82
CA TYR A 336 -1.10 -30.79 -1.44
C TYR A 336 -0.44 -32.16 -1.26
N HIS A 337 -0.36 -32.96 -2.33
CA HIS A 337 0.34 -34.26 -2.29
C HIS A 337 1.84 -34.04 -2.16
N LYS A 338 2.51 -34.91 -1.41
CA LYS A 338 3.98 -34.85 -1.30
C LYS A 338 4.64 -35.18 -2.62
N GLY A 339 5.53 -34.31 -3.07
CA GLY A 339 6.30 -34.49 -4.32
C GLY A 339 5.45 -34.24 -5.58
N THR A 340 4.36 -33.49 -5.49
CA THR A 340 3.58 -33.08 -6.66
C THR A 340 4.33 -32.05 -7.50
N ASP A 341 4.19 -32.16 -8.82
CA ASP A 341 4.62 -31.16 -9.79
C ASP A 341 3.48 -30.20 -10.17
N SER A 342 2.26 -30.41 -9.65
CA SER A 342 1.10 -29.55 -9.92
C SER A 342 1.27 -28.18 -9.24
N SER A 343 0.97 -27.11 -9.97
CA SER A 343 1.01 -25.74 -9.48
C SER A 343 -0.37 -25.08 -9.49
N PHE A 344 -0.69 -24.30 -8.46
CA PHE A 344 -1.88 -23.45 -8.47
C PHE A 344 -1.77 -22.32 -9.51
N ALA A 345 -0.57 -21.94 -9.88
CA ALA A 345 -0.31 -20.90 -10.89
C ALA A 345 -0.87 -21.24 -12.28
N ASP A 346 -1.11 -22.53 -12.55
CA ASP A 346 -1.66 -23.00 -13.82
C ASP A 346 -3.18 -22.77 -13.95
N ARG A 347 -3.87 -22.46 -12.84
CA ARG A 347 -5.30 -22.13 -12.87
C ARG A 347 -5.54 -20.73 -13.43
N GLU A 348 -6.64 -20.55 -14.16
CA GLU A 348 -6.98 -19.24 -14.77
C GLU A 348 -7.27 -18.19 -13.71
N GLN A 349 -7.91 -18.55 -12.59
CA GLN A 349 -8.46 -17.61 -11.63
C GLN A 349 -7.92 -17.81 -10.22
N MET A 350 -7.99 -16.72 -9.38
CA MET A 350 -7.51 -16.69 -8.00
C MET A 350 -8.65 -16.52 -6.99
N PRO A 351 -9.41 -17.53 -6.65
CA PRO A 351 -10.58 -17.45 -5.77
C PRO A 351 -10.24 -17.06 -4.32
N HIS A 352 -8.97 -17.15 -3.91
CA HIS A 352 -8.56 -16.70 -2.58
C HIS A 352 -8.78 -15.20 -2.38
N TYR A 353 -8.83 -14.40 -3.45
CA TYR A 353 -9.16 -12.98 -3.39
C TYR A 353 -10.49 -12.73 -2.67
N TRP A 354 -11.53 -13.47 -2.99
CA TRP A 354 -12.86 -13.37 -2.35
C TRP A 354 -12.97 -14.09 -1.02
N SER A 355 -12.03 -15.00 -0.70
CA SER A 355 -12.04 -15.81 0.54
C SER A 355 -11.45 -15.08 1.74
N ARG A 356 -10.94 -13.87 1.58
CA ARG A 356 -10.34 -13.07 2.66
C ARG A 356 -11.34 -12.78 3.77
N ARG A 357 -10.86 -12.75 5.01
CA ARG A 357 -11.70 -12.51 6.19
C ARG A 357 -12.28 -11.10 6.24
N ASN A 358 -11.52 -10.12 5.77
CA ASN A 358 -11.95 -8.72 5.65
C ASN A 358 -12.87 -8.47 4.45
N PHE A 359 -13.29 -9.49 3.69
CA PHE A 359 -14.28 -9.43 2.61
C PHE A 359 -15.60 -10.15 2.92
N GLN A 360 -15.89 -10.35 4.22
CA GLN A 360 -17.11 -11.05 4.61
C GLN A 360 -18.35 -10.15 4.52
N GLN A 361 -18.21 -8.86 4.79
CA GLN A 361 -19.28 -7.88 4.60
C GLN A 361 -19.24 -7.33 3.18
N MET A 362 -20.39 -6.91 2.69
CA MET A 362 -20.50 -6.37 1.32
C MET A 362 -19.78 -5.02 1.19
N GLU A 363 -19.89 -4.21 2.21
CA GLU A 363 -19.24 -2.90 2.32
C GLU A 363 -17.72 -3.03 2.21
N ASP A 364 -17.13 -4.01 2.90
CA ASP A 364 -15.69 -4.25 2.86
C ASP A 364 -15.19 -4.63 1.46
N ARG A 365 -16.02 -5.33 0.68
CA ARG A 365 -15.70 -5.68 -0.73
C ARG A 365 -15.64 -4.43 -1.60
N VAL A 366 -16.64 -3.54 -1.46
CA VAL A 366 -16.70 -2.26 -2.20
C VAL A 366 -15.48 -1.41 -1.86
N ILE A 367 -15.22 -1.22 -0.58
CA ILE A 367 -14.10 -0.41 -0.10
C ILE A 367 -12.78 -1.00 -0.58
N GLY A 368 -12.56 -2.31 -0.35
CA GLY A 368 -11.32 -2.96 -0.76
C GLY A 368 -11.11 -2.98 -2.27
N PHE A 369 -12.17 -3.13 -3.06
CA PHE A 369 -12.11 -3.04 -4.52
C PHE A 369 -11.75 -1.62 -4.98
N ALA A 370 -12.44 -0.60 -4.45
CA ALA A 370 -12.21 0.79 -4.82
C ALA A 370 -10.77 1.25 -4.47
N TYR A 371 -10.29 0.89 -3.28
CA TYR A 371 -8.90 1.13 -2.90
C TYR A 371 -7.90 0.44 -3.84
N THR A 372 -8.12 -0.85 -4.10
CA THR A 372 -7.18 -1.66 -4.87
C THR A 372 -7.09 -1.20 -6.32
N PHE A 373 -8.23 -1.07 -7.00
CA PHE A 373 -8.27 -0.95 -8.46
C PHE A 373 -8.64 0.45 -8.97
N LEU A 374 -9.30 1.28 -8.15
CA LEU A 374 -9.70 2.61 -8.55
C LEU A 374 -8.89 3.73 -7.86
N GLY A 375 -8.13 3.41 -6.82
CA GLY A 375 -7.38 4.41 -6.06
C GLY A 375 -8.28 5.40 -5.31
N VAL A 376 -9.51 5.02 -4.95
CA VAL A 376 -10.52 5.89 -4.35
C VAL A 376 -10.88 5.45 -2.95
N ARG A 377 -10.90 6.39 -2.01
CA ARG A 377 -11.35 6.18 -0.62
C ARG A 377 -12.84 6.41 -0.49
N ILE A 378 -13.65 5.47 -0.98
CA ILE A 378 -15.11 5.62 -1.06
C ILE A 378 -15.86 5.38 0.27
N GLN A 379 -15.19 4.97 1.34
CA GLN A 379 -15.84 4.58 2.60
C GLN A 379 -16.75 5.67 3.22
N CYS A 380 -16.47 6.95 2.98
CA CYS A 380 -17.34 8.03 3.47
C CYS A 380 -18.72 7.97 2.84
N ALA A 381 -18.82 7.54 1.58
CA ALA A 381 -20.08 7.41 0.86
C ALA A 381 -20.98 6.27 1.39
N GLN A 382 -20.48 5.40 2.26
CA GLN A 382 -21.28 4.37 2.93
C GLN A 382 -22.42 4.94 3.76
N CYS A 383 -22.21 6.08 4.44
CA CYS A 383 -23.14 6.65 5.40
C CYS A 383 -23.73 7.99 4.97
N HIS A 384 -22.98 8.75 4.17
CA HIS A 384 -23.37 10.09 3.73
C HIS A 384 -22.66 10.43 2.42
N LYS A 385 -22.98 11.56 1.78
CA LYS A 385 -22.25 12.06 0.63
C LYS A 385 -20.76 12.21 0.96
N HIS A 386 -19.90 11.82 0.02
CA HIS A 386 -18.45 11.96 0.19
C HIS A 386 -18.06 13.45 0.35
N PRO A 387 -17.29 13.83 1.40
CA PRO A 387 -17.03 15.25 1.72
C PRO A 387 -16.09 15.95 0.75
N PHE A 388 -15.35 15.19 -0.06
CA PHE A 388 -14.30 15.67 -0.96
C PHE A 388 -14.48 15.22 -2.41
N ASP A 389 -15.61 14.55 -2.71
CA ASP A 389 -15.92 14.04 -4.03
C ASP A 389 -17.44 14.05 -4.29
N LYS A 390 -17.82 13.69 -5.51
CA LYS A 390 -19.22 13.64 -5.96
C LYS A 390 -20.01 12.43 -5.45
N TRP A 391 -19.35 11.40 -4.95
CA TRP A 391 -19.95 10.11 -4.58
C TRP A 391 -21.02 10.24 -3.49
N THR A 392 -22.19 9.69 -3.75
CA THR A 392 -23.33 9.64 -2.83
C THR A 392 -23.45 8.27 -2.15
N GLN A 393 -24.34 8.18 -1.17
CA GLN A 393 -24.70 6.89 -0.57
C GLN A 393 -25.35 5.95 -1.60
N ASP A 394 -26.12 6.50 -2.55
CA ASP A 394 -26.76 5.70 -3.59
C ASP A 394 -25.75 5.16 -4.60
N ASP A 395 -24.68 5.90 -4.92
CA ASP A 395 -23.56 5.39 -5.71
C ASP A 395 -22.88 4.24 -4.99
N PHE A 396 -22.61 4.37 -3.69
CA PHE A 396 -22.01 3.30 -2.89
C PHE A 396 -22.89 2.04 -2.87
N LYS A 397 -24.20 2.20 -2.61
CA LYS A 397 -25.16 1.08 -2.59
C LYS A 397 -25.35 0.46 -3.97
N GLY A 398 -25.42 1.29 -5.02
CA GLY A 398 -25.53 0.82 -6.38
C GLY A 398 -24.30 -0.02 -6.79
N PHE A 399 -23.12 0.45 -6.42
CA PHE A 399 -21.87 -0.28 -6.69
C PHE A 399 -21.77 -1.63 -5.96
N GLN A 400 -22.39 -1.76 -4.77
CA GLN A 400 -22.48 -3.05 -4.07
C GLN A 400 -23.15 -4.14 -4.91
N GLY A 401 -24.06 -3.77 -5.82
CA GLY A 401 -24.81 -4.71 -6.68
C GLY A 401 -23.89 -5.69 -7.39
N PHE A 402 -22.73 -5.26 -7.87
CA PHE A 402 -21.75 -6.10 -8.58
C PHE A 402 -21.13 -7.21 -7.72
N PHE A 403 -21.19 -7.12 -6.41
CA PHE A 403 -20.57 -8.10 -5.50
C PHE A 403 -21.55 -9.03 -4.81
N THR A 404 -22.87 -8.82 -5.01
CA THR A 404 -23.93 -9.55 -4.32
C THR A 404 -24.03 -11.02 -4.74
N GLY A 405 -23.66 -11.35 -5.98
CA GLY A 405 -23.64 -12.72 -6.51
C GLY A 405 -22.50 -13.58 -5.96
N VAL A 406 -21.43 -12.97 -5.44
CA VAL A 406 -20.21 -13.68 -5.06
C VAL A 406 -20.31 -14.27 -3.66
N THR A 407 -20.17 -15.59 -3.55
CA THR A 407 -19.99 -16.29 -2.29
C THR A 407 -18.51 -16.52 -2.02
N GLY A 408 -17.94 -15.72 -1.11
CA GLY A 408 -16.50 -15.72 -0.82
C GLY A 408 -16.04 -16.74 0.24
N ARG A 409 -16.88 -17.67 0.67
CA ARG A 409 -16.52 -18.61 1.75
C ARG A 409 -16.10 -19.98 1.19
N ASN A 410 -14.81 -20.23 1.13
CA ASN A 410 -14.24 -21.56 0.85
C ASN A 410 -14.56 -22.64 1.90
N SER A 411 -15.46 -22.39 2.85
CA SER A 411 -15.79 -23.35 3.90
C SER A 411 -16.92 -24.30 3.53
N ASN A 412 -17.70 -23.98 2.49
CA ASN A 412 -18.83 -24.78 2.07
C ASN A 412 -18.84 -24.94 0.55
N PRO A 413 -19.25 -26.11 0.02
CA PRO A 413 -19.46 -26.25 -1.42
C PRO A 413 -20.72 -25.50 -1.85
N ARG A 414 -20.92 -25.34 -3.16
CA ARG A 414 -22.20 -24.87 -3.71
C ARG A 414 -23.36 -25.71 -3.16
N PRO A 415 -24.56 -25.13 -3.04
CA PRO A 415 -25.71 -25.85 -2.52
C PRO A 415 -25.97 -27.20 -3.19
N GLU A 416 -25.83 -27.31 -4.49
CA GLU A 416 -25.99 -28.51 -5.28
C GLU A 416 -24.96 -29.59 -4.98
N ASN A 417 -23.75 -29.22 -4.58
CA ASN A 417 -22.63 -30.12 -4.32
C ASN A 417 -22.56 -30.61 -2.85
N ARG A 418 -23.48 -30.14 -1.99
CA ARG A 418 -23.47 -30.51 -0.55
C ARG A 418 -23.54 -32.00 -0.28
N ASN A 419 -24.26 -32.74 -1.10
CA ASN A 419 -24.37 -34.19 -0.95
C ASN A 419 -23.06 -34.86 -1.33
N ASP A 420 -22.42 -34.44 -2.40
CA ASP A 420 -21.15 -35.00 -2.86
C ASP A 420 -20.01 -34.65 -1.88
N TYR A 421 -20.00 -33.43 -1.35
CA TYR A 421 -19.12 -33.06 -0.25
C TYR A 421 -19.26 -34.03 0.95
N LYS A 422 -20.49 -34.31 1.39
CA LYS A 422 -20.76 -35.22 2.50
C LYS A 422 -20.34 -36.67 2.18
N LYS A 423 -20.63 -37.15 0.96
CA LYS A 423 -20.21 -38.49 0.50
C LYS A 423 -18.69 -38.63 0.49
N MET A 424 -17.97 -37.61 -0.01
CA MET A 424 -16.52 -37.64 -0.01
C MET A 424 -15.96 -37.60 1.42
N LEU A 425 -16.53 -36.76 2.29
CA LEU A 425 -16.10 -36.69 3.69
C LEU A 425 -16.34 -37.98 4.46
N ALA A 426 -17.45 -38.69 4.18
CA ALA A 426 -17.81 -39.96 4.81
C ALA A 426 -16.83 -41.10 4.46
N LYS A 427 -15.99 -40.97 3.45
CA LYS A 427 -14.92 -41.94 3.15
C LYS A 427 -13.82 -41.98 4.21
N PHE A 428 -13.74 -40.92 5.04
CA PHE A 428 -12.72 -40.78 6.06
C PHE A 428 -13.33 -40.89 7.46
N GLU A 429 -12.59 -41.43 8.40
CA GLU A 429 -13.02 -41.58 9.82
C GLU A 429 -12.89 -40.22 10.55
N THR A 430 -13.57 -39.20 10.05
CA THR A 430 -13.53 -37.84 10.63
C THR A 430 -14.52 -37.68 11.80
N GLY A 431 -15.46 -38.60 11.96
CA GLY A 431 -16.46 -38.58 13.02
C GLY A 431 -17.17 -37.22 13.15
N ASP A 432 -17.32 -36.74 14.38
CA ASP A 432 -17.91 -35.43 14.67
C ASP A 432 -16.90 -34.25 14.65
N LEU A 433 -15.71 -34.42 14.05
CA LEU A 433 -14.71 -33.39 13.97
C LEU A 433 -15.24 -32.15 13.22
N ARG A 434 -14.99 -30.95 13.74
CA ARG A 434 -15.44 -29.71 13.15
C ARG A 434 -14.34 -28.62 13.21
N GLY A 435 -14.46 -27.60 12.40
CA GLY A 435 -13.58 -26.45 12.44
C GLY A 435 -12.10 -26.82 12.31
N GLY A 436 -11.25 -26.36 13.24
CA GLY A 436 -9.82 -26.58 13.21
C GLY A 436 -9.38 -28.05 13.35
N GLN A 437 -10.14 -28.87 14.07
CA GLN A 437 -9.84 -30.31 14.22
C GLN A 437 -10.04 -31.04 12.89
N LEU A 438 -11.17 -30.81 12.23
CA LEU A 438 -11.45 -31.39 10.91
C LEU A 438 -10.39 -30.95 9.87
N ARG A 439 -10.03 -29.67 9.84
CA ARG A 439 -8.98 -29.21 8.93
C ARG A 439 -7.61 -29.85 9.17
N ASN A 440 -7.25 -30.05 10.44
CA ASN A 440 -6.00 -30.74 10.75
C ASN A 440 -6.01 -32.20 10.29
N GLU A 441 -7.16 -32.86 10.38
CA GLU A 441 -7.28 -34.23 9.90
C GLU A 441 -7.28 -34.29 8.37
N LEU A 442 -8.06 -33.44 7.69
CA LEU A 442 -8.06 -33.36 6.22
C LEU A 442 -6.66 -33.00 5.67
N ARG A 443 -5.88 -32.19 6.39
CA ARG A 443 -4.47 -31.91 6.01
C ARG A 443 -3.63 -33.18 5.99
N LYS A 444 -3.74 -34.03 7.01
CA LYS A 444 -2.98 -35.29 7.05
C LYS A 444 -3.38 -36.20 5.90
N ILE A 445 -4.69 -36.34 5.69
CA ILE A 445 -5.29 -37.19 4.65
C ILE A 445 -4.81 -36.77 3.27
N VAL A 446 -4.91 -35.48 2.93
CA VAL A 446 -4.49 -34.99 1.60
C VAL A 446 -2.97 -35.09 1.43
N GLN A 447 -2.17 -34.91 2.47
CA GLN A 447 -0.72 -35.07 2.40
C GLN A 447 -0.28 -36.55 2.24
N GLN A 448 -1.18 -37.52 2.47
CA GLN A 448 -0.98 -38.94 2.21
C GLN A 448 -1.36 -39.33 0.78
N GLY A 449 -1.86 -38.41 -0.04
CA GLY A 449 -2.21 -38.62 -1.44
C GLY A 449 -3.71 -38.89 -1.68
N GLU A 450 -4.55 -38.73 -0.66
CA GLU A 450 -6.00 -38.92 -0.79
C GLU A 450 -6.69 -37.64 -1.33
N VAL A 451 -7.81 -37.85 -2.01
CA VAL A 451 -8.69 -36.77 -2.50
C VAL A 451 -9.69 -36.38 -1.43
N ILE A 452 -9.62 -35.10 -0.97
CA ILE A 452 -10.53 -34.58 0.05
C ILE A 452 -11.54 -33.61 -0.56
N PRO A 453 -12.71 -33.40 0.08
CA PRO A 453 -13.65 -32.38 -0.39
C PRO A 453 -13.22 -30.98 0.01
N PHE A 454 -13.47 -29.99 -0.88
CA PHE A 454 -13.22 -28.58 -0.66
C PHE A 454 -14.51 -27.76 -0.72
N GLY A 455 -14.51 -26.62 -0.02
CA GLY A 455 -15.49 -25.57 -0.27
C GLY A 455 -15.19 -24.80 -1.57
N GLU A 456 -16.14 -23.99 -2.00
CA GLU A 456 -16.08 -23.29 -3.27
C GLU A 456 -16.34 -21.78 -3.09
N VAL A 457 -15.61 -20.96 -3.82
CA VAL A 457 -16.03 -19.59 -4.19
C VAL A 457 -16.79 -19.70 -5.50
N TYR A 458 -17.95 -19.11 -5.59
CA TYR A 458 -18.80 -19.16 -6.78
C TYR A 458 -19.63 -17.89 -6.92
N SER A 459 -20.05 -17.61 -8.15
CA SER A 459 -21.02 -16.58 -8.48
C SER A 459 -22.40 -17.19 -8.63
N THR A 460 -23.41 -16.46 -8.20
CA THR A 460 -24.82 -16.80 -8.39
C THR A 460 -25.45 -15.75 -9.30
N PRO A 461 -26.07 -16.14 -10.43
CA PRO A 461 -26.73 -15.18 -11.32
C PRO A 461 -27.88 -14.44 -10.63
N PRO A 462 -28.30 -13.30 -11.14
CA PRO A 462 -29.48 -12.62 -10.70
C PRO A 462 -30.73 -13.50 -10.76
N PRO A 463 -31.76 -13.29 -9.91
CA PRO A 463 -33.00 -14.02 -9.99
C PRO A 463 -33.74 -13.66 -11.29
N GLU A 464 -34.29 -14.66 -11.98
CA GLU A 464 -35.20 -14.43 -13.10
C GLU A 464 -36.40 -13.62 -12.65
N VAL A 465 -36.66 -12.52 -13.32
CA VAL A 465 -37.85 -11.69 -13.13
C VAL A 465 -38.90 -12.14 -14.15
N VAL A 466 -39.92 -12.84 -13.70
CA VAL A 466 -41.04 -13.28 -14.55
C VAL A 466 -42.24 -12.40 -14.29
N VAL A 467 -42.78 -11.78 -15.32
CA VAL A 467 -44.04 -11.05 -15.23
C VAL A 467 -45.17 -12.07 -15.39
N VAL A 468 -45.91 -12.30 -14.32
CA VAL A 468 -47.07 -13.19 -14.30
C VAL A 468 -48.34 -12.33 -14.31
N GLU A 469 -49.26 -12.62 -15.22
CA GLU A 469 -50.54 -12.00 -15.23
C GLU A 469 -51.50 -12.78 -14.27
N ARG A 470 -51.90 -12.13 -13.18
CA ARG A 470 -52.89 -12.64 -12.25
C ARG A 470 -54.04 -11.65 -12.17
N ASP A 471 -55.28 -12.14 -12.34
CA ASP A 471 -56.51 -11.37 -12.27
C ASP A 471 -56.56 -10.13 -13.18
N GLY A 472 -56.02 -10.27 -14.41
CA GLY A 472 -55.94 -9.18 -15.38
C GLY A 472 -54.93 -8.06 -15.03
N ARG A 473 -54.08 -8.28 -14.01
CA ARG A 473 -53.01 -7.37 -13.63
C ARG A 473 -51.63 -8.03 -13.81
N LYS A 474 -50.74 -7.35 -14.49
CA LYS A 474 -49.33 -7.76 -14.60
C LYS A 474 -48.64 -7.62 -13.24
N GLN A 475 -48.29 -8.69 -12.62
CA GLN A 475 -47.50 -8.71 -11.39
C GLN A 475 -46.09 -9.24 -11.70
N THR A 476 -45.09 -8.51 -11.29
CA THR A 476 -43.70 -8.96 -11.35
C THR A 476 -43.44 -9.93 -10.20
N VAL A 477 -43.20 -11.19 -10.54
CA VAL A 477 -42.89 -12.23 -9.57
C VAL A 477 -41.42 -12.59 -9.72
N ARG A 478 -40.65 -12.33 -8.66
CA ARG A 478 -39.27 -12.85 -8.59
C ARG A 478 -39.33 -14.34 -8.33
N ARG A 479 -38.87 -15.17 -9.26
CA ARG A 479 -38.61 -16.59 -8.98
C ARG A 479 -37.54 -16.66 -7.88
N ARG A 480 -37.63 -17.64 -6.99
CA ARG A 480 -36.65 -17.91 -5.91
C ARG A 480 -35.26 -18.04 -6.51
N GLY A 481 -34.57 -16.94 -6.65
CA GLY A 481 -33.15 -16.81 -6.89
C GLY A 481 -32.47 -16.32 -5.63
N GLY A 482 -31.15 -16.39 -5.56
CA GLY A 482 -30.34 -15.94 -4.44
C GLY A 482 -30.55 -14.44 -4.07
N LYS A 483 -29.75 -13.98 -3.14
CA LYS A 483 -29.70 -12.55 -2.71
C LYS A 483 -28.98 -11.65 -3.74
N THR A 484 -28.77 -12.10 -4.96
CA THR A 484 -28.07 -11.36 -6.01
C THR A 484 -28.93 -10.18 -6.47
N ALA A 485 -28.32 -9.01 -6.61
CA ALA A 485 -28.98 -7.81 -7.08
C ALA A 485 -29.44 -7.96 -8.53
N THR A 486 -30.54 -7.32 -8.87
CA THR A 486 -31.06 -7.22 -10.25
C THR A 486 -30.61 -5.91 -10.92
N GLU A 487 -30.05 -4.98 -10.16
CA GLU A 487 -29.57 -3.70 -10.64
C GLU A 487 -28.28 -3.33 -9.88
N ALA A 488 -27.35 -2.71 -10.57
CA ALA A 488 -26.16 -2.11 -9.99
C ALA A 488 -25.86 -0.78 -10.68
N ARG A 489 -24.93 -0.01 -10.11
CA ARG A 489 -24.50 1.28 -10.67
C ARG A 489 -22.97 1.36 -10.62
N LEU A 490 -22.35 1.66 -11.73
CA LEU A 490 -20.96 2.08 -11.79
C LEU A 490 -20.82 3.48 -11.18
N LEU A 491 -19.64 3.80 -10.70
CA LEU A 491 -19.41 5.09 -10.03
C LEU A 491 -19.59 6.25 -11.02
N GLY A 492 -20.59 7.06 -10.79
CA GLY A 492 -20.94 8.22 -11.61
C GLY A 492 -21.75 7.93 -12.87
N GLU A 493 -22.20 6.69 -13.08
CA GLU A 493 -22.97 6.25 -14.24
C GLU A 493 -24.44 5.97 -13.89
N ASP A 494 -25.24 5.71 -14.89
CA ASP A 494 -26.63 5.29 -14.74
C ASP A 494 -26.73 3.84 -14.24
N PRO A 495 -27.89 3.46 -13.64
CA PRO A 495 -28.11 2.08 -13.21
C PRO A 495 -28.10 1.09 -14.38
N ILE A 496 -27.53 -0.10 -14.14
CA ILE A 496 -27.42 -1.20 -15.10
C ILE A 496 -28.36 -2.33 -14.65
N ASP A 497 -29.20 -2.82 -15.56
CA ASP A 497 -29.99 -4.04 -15.35
C ASP A 497 -29.06 -5.27 -15.42
N LEU A 498 -28.87 -5.94 -14.30
CA LEU A 498 -28.03 -7.12 -14.16
C LEU A 498 -28.70 -8.43 -14.58
N THR A 499 -30.01 -8.43 -14.81
CA THR A 499 -30.77 -9.65 -15.14
C THR A 499 -30.40 -10.26 -16.50
N THR A 500 -29.66 -9.52 -17.31
CA THR A 500 -29.18 -9.92 -18.63
C THR A 500 -27.79 -10.59 -18.60
N TYR A 501 -27.14 -10.63 -17.44
CA TYR A 501 -25.79 -11.15 -17.28
C TYR A 501 -25.78 -12.47 -16.49
N ASP A 502 -24.92 -13.41 -16.88
CA ASP A 502 -24.69 -14.63 -16.14
C ASP A 502 -23.88 -14.39 -14.86
N ASP A 503 -22.96 -13.47 -14.89
CA ASP A 503 -22.22 -12.97 -13.72
C ASP A 503 -22.37 -11.46 -13.59
N VAL A 504 -22.84 -11.02 -12.44
CA VAL A 504 -23.07 -9.58 -12.15
C VAL A 504 -21.81 -8.72 -12.21
N ARG A 505 -20.62 -9.32 -12.25
CA ARG A 505 -19.33 -8.63 -12.32
C ARG A 505 -18.89 -8.33 -13.77
N GLU A 506 -19.52 -8.93 -14.78
CA GLU A 506 -19.16 -8.71 -16.18
C GLU A 506 -19.20 -7.24 -16.60
N PRO A 507 -20.27 -6.47 -16.33
CA PRO A 507 -20.28 -5.05 -16.69
C PRO A 507 -19.24 -4.24 -15.92
N LEU A 508 -18.90 -4.65 -14.68
CA LEU A 508 -17.82 -4.03 -13.91
C LEU A 508 -16.46 -4.22 -14.60
N MET A 509 -16.15 -5.46 -15.07
CA MET A 509 -14.90 -5.71 -15.79
C MET A 509 -14.84 -4.98 -17.13
N ALA A 510 -15.94 -4.94 -17.86
CA ALA A 510 -16.02 -4.16 -19.10
C ALA A 510 -15.75 -2.67 -18.86
N TRP A 511 -16.30 -2.11 -17.77
CA TRP A 511 -16.04 -0.71 -17.37
C TRP A 511 -14.59 -0.46 -16.98
N LEU A 512 -13.93 -1.37 -16.23
CA LEU A 512 -12.51 -1.23 -15.91
C LEU A 512 -11.63 -1.11 -17.16
N ARG A 513 -11.95 -1.87 -18.20
CA ARG A 513 -11.21 -1.88 -19.48
C ARG A 513 -11.56 -0.73 -20.41
N SER A 514 -12.66 -0.03 -20.12
CA SER A 514 -13.08 1.07 -20.98
C SER A 514 -12.06 2.20 -20.96
N PRO A 515 -11.69 2.76 -22.14
CA PRO A 515 -10.87 3.96 -22.22
C PRO A 515 -11.51 5.16 -21.51
N ASP A 516 -12.84 5.17 -21.39
CA ASP A 516 -13.59 6.21 -20.70
C ASP A 516 -13.57 6.06 -19.19
N ASN A 517 -13.01 4.95 -18.64
CA ASN A 517 -12.88 4.78 -17.20
C ASN A 517 -11.83 5.76 -16.64
N PRO A 518 -12.24 6.71 -15.78
CA PRO A 518 -11.34 7.77 -15.34
C PRO A 518 -10.34 7.34 -14.27
N LEU A 519 -10.41 6.10 -13.74
CA LEU A 519 -9.76 5.72 -12.51
C LEU A 519 -8.80 4.53 -12.65
N PHE A 520 -9.19 3.45 -13.33
CA PHE A 520 -8.48 2.17 -13.28
C PHE A 520 -7.02 2.26 -13.74
N ALA A 521 -6.80 2.74 -14.97
CA ALA A 521 -5.45 2.92 -15.51
C ALA A 521 -4.66 3.95 -14.69
N LYS A 522 -5.28 5.09 -14.31
CA LYS A 522 -4.65 6.13 -13.51
C LYS A 522 -4.22 5.64 -12.14
N ALA A 523 -5.02 4.80 -11.49
CA ALA A 523 -4.68 4.24 -10.18
C ALA A 523 -3.40 3.39 -10.22
N PHE A 524 -3.29 2.51 -11.21
CA PHE A 524 -2.09 1.69 -11.37
C PHE A 524 -0.87 2.50 -11.78
N VAL A 525 -1.01 3.34 -12.80
CA VAL A 525 0.05 4.25 -13.26
C VAL A 525 0.59 5.11 -12.12
N ASN A 526 -0.29 5.70 -11.32
CA ASN A 526 0.11 6.54 -10.20
C ASN A 526 0.88 5.76 -9.11
N ARG A 527 0.52 4.51 -8.85
CA ARG A 527 1.25 3.63 -7.93
C ARG A 527 2.63 3.24 -8.46
N VAL A 528 2.73 2.93 -9.74
CA VAL A 528 4.02 2.66 -10.39
C VAL A 528 4.90 3.90 -10.34
N TRP A 529 4.35 5.07 -10.65
CA TRP A 529 5.04 6.35 -10.54
C TRP A 529 5.54 6.60 -9.11
N ALA A 530 4.68 6.46 -8.11
CA ALA A 530 5.04 6.61 -6.70
C ALA A 530 6.15 5.65 -6.27
N SER A 531 6.20 4.44 -6.82
CA SER A 531 7.27 3.47 -6.55
C SER A 531 8.64 3.97 -6.99
N TYR A 532 8.70 4.80 -8.04
CA TYR A 532 9.96 5.36 -8.56
C TYR A 532 10.31 6.71 -7.98
N PHE A 533 9.32 7.55 -7.69
CA PHE A 533 9.53 8.93 -7.26
C PHE A 533 9.25 9.20 -5.78
N ASN A 534 8.86 8.19 -5.03
CA ASN A 534 8.43 8.29 -3.62
C ASN A 534 7.13 9.08 -3.40
N VAL A 535 6.70 9.84 -4.38
CA VAL A 535 5.47 10.65 -4.35
C VAL A 535 4.68 10.36 -5.62
N GLY A 536 3.39 10.10 -5.48
CA GLY A 536 2.49 9.94 -6.62
C GLY A 536 2.25 11.28 -7.34
N ILE A 537 1.80 11.22 -8.57
CA ILE A 537 1.24 12.38 -9.26
C ILE A 537 -0.03 12.85 -8.53
N VAL A 538 -0.79 11.91 -7.98
CA VAL A 538 -1.76 12.11 -6.89
C VAL A 538 -1.17 11.49 -5.63
N SER A 539 -1.11 12.23 -4.54
CA SER A 539 -0.55 11.76 -3.27
C SER A 539 -1.52 12.04 -2.12
N PRO A 540 -1.85 11.03 -1.27
CA PRO A 540 -1.44 9.61 -1.35
C PRO A 540 -1.96 8.90 -2.61
N PRO A 541 -1.27 7.82 -3.09
CA PRO A 541 -1.63 7.17 -4.36
C PRO A 541 -3.02 6.51 -4.39
N ASP A 542 -3.61 6.25 -3.25
CA ASP A 542 -4.93 5.63 -3.06
C ASP A 542 -6.03 6.63 -2.70
N ASP A 543 -5.78 7.94 -2.89
CA ASP A 543 -6.71 9.01 -2.52
C ASP A 543 -7.04 9.93 -3.70
N MET A 544 -7.40 9.29 -4.83
CA MET A 544 -7.87 9.99 -6.02
C MET A 544 -9.29 10.52 -5.79
N ASN A 545 -9.41 11.81 -5.56
CA ASN A 545 -10.69 12.50 -5.43
C ASN A 545 -10.59 13.92 -5.97
N LEU A 546 -11.73 14.56 -6.22
CA LEU A 546 -11.80 15.89 -6.82
C LEU A 546 -11.13 16.99 -5.98
N ALA A 547 -11.08 16.82 -4.66
CA ALA A 547 -10.41 17.77 -3.77
C ALA A 547 -8.90 17.50 -3.61
N ASN A 548 -8.39 16.37 -4.12
CA ASN A 548 -6.98 16.02 -4.17
C ASN A 548 -6.53 15.78 -5.62
N PRO A 549 -6.49 16.84 -6.45
CA PRO A 549 -6.17 16.71 -7.86
C PRO A 549 -4.71 16.33 -8.08
N PRO A 550 -4.40 15.75 -9.26
CA PRO A 550 -3.03 15.46 -9.66
C PRO A 550 -2.14 16.70 -9.62
N SER A 551 -0.93 16.57 -9.11
CA SER A 551 0.08 17.64 -9.19
C SER A 551 0.41 18.00 -10.63
N ASN A 552 0.31 17.05 -11.57
CA ASN A 552 0.46 17.26 -13.01
C ASN A 552 -0.56 16.37 -13.75
N ALA A 553 -1.77 16.90 -13.96
CA ALA A 553 -2.85 16.16 -14.59
C ALA A 553 -2.52 15.70 -16.03
N PRO A 554 -1.95 16.56 -16.93
CA PRO A 554 -1.56 16.11 -18.26
C PRO A 554 -0.57 14.94 -18.27
N LEU A 555 0.33 14.86 -17.27
CA LEU A 555 1.29 13.76 -17.13
C LEU A 555 0.57 12.45 -16.77
N LEU A 556 -0.35 12.50 -15.81
CA LEU A 556 -1.13 11.33 -15.41
C LEU A 556 -2.01 10.83 -16.55
N ASP A 557 -2.66 11.75 -17.27
CA ASP A 557 -3.52 11.45 -18.42
C ASP A 557 -2.73 10.80 -19.56
N HIS A 558 -1.55 11.36 -19.88
CA HIS A 558 -0.66 10.80 -20.91
C HIS A 558 -0.23 9.37 -20.59
N LEU A 559 0.23 9.13 -19.36
CA LEU A 559 0.68 7.81 -18.94
C LEU A 559 -0.46 6.80 -18.88
N ALA A 560 -1.65 7.22 -18.42
CA ALA A 560 -2.83 6.35 -18.37
C ALA A 560 -3.32 5.97 -19.78
N ALA A 561 -3.40 6.94 -20.68
CA ALA A 561 -3.77 6.68 -22.09
C ALA A 561 -2.77 5.73 -22.75
N GLY A 562 -1.46 5.99 -22.64
CA GLY A 562 -0.44 5.11 -23.20
C GLY A 562 -0.44 3.71 -22.58
N PHE A 563 -0.76 3.58 -21.29
CA PHE A 563 -0.90 2.27 -20.65
C PHE A 563 -2.09 1.47 -21.19
N ILE A 564 -3.23 2.14 -21.46
CA ILE A 564 -4.38 1.53 -22.13
C ILE A 564 -4.01 1.14 -23.57
N ASP A 565 -3.40 2.06 -24.33
CA ASP A 565 -3.02 1.85 -25.73
C ASP A 565 -2.00 0.72 -25.91
N SER A 566 -1.13 0.52 -24.90
CA SER A 566 -0.19 -0.62 -24.86
C SER A 566 -0.85 -1.97 -24.55
N GLY A 567 -2.17 -2.02 -24.33
CA GLY A 567 -2.89 -3.20 -23.87
C GLY A 567 -2.56 -3.56 -22.42
N PHE A 568 -2.43 -2.56 -21.56
CA PHE A 568 -2.11 -2.69 -20.13
C PHE A 568 -0.77 -3.40 -19.86
N ASP A 569 0.22 -3.21 -20.77
CA ASP A 569 1.56 -3.79 -20.64
C ASP A 569 2.34 -3.11 -19.49
N MET A 570 2.61 -3.86 -18.41
CA MET A 570 3.33 -3.34 -17.26
C MET A 570 4.78 -2.98 -17.62
N LYS A 571 5.48 -3.77 -18.44
CA LYS A 571 6.87 -3.48 -18.83
C LYS A 571 6.95 -2.22 -19.72
N TRP A 572 5.93 -1.95 -20.53
CA TRP A 572 5.83 -0.70 -21.29
C TRP A 572 5.84 0.50 -20.32
N LEU A 573 4.98 0.48 -19.30
CA LEU A 573 4.88 1.57 -18.34
C LEU A 573 6.21 1.81 -17.60
N HIS A 574 6.89 0.74 -17.23
CA HIS A 574 8.21 0.83 -16.61
C HIS A 574 9.24 1.47 -17.55
N ARG A 575 9.28 1.05 -18.82
CA ARG A 575 10.17 1.62 -19.84
C ARG A 575 9.94 3.11 -20.04
N GLU A 576 8.69 3.52 -20.16
CA GLU A 576 8.33 4.95 -20.34
C GLU A 576 8.87 5.80 -19.20
N ILE A 577 8.63 5.39 -17.96
CA ILE A 577 9.08 6.14 -16.79
C ILE A 577 10.60 6.15 -16.68
N LEU A 578 11.26 4.99 -16.76
CA LEU A 578 12.69 4.84 -16.50
C LEU A 578 13.59 5.46 -17.59
N ASN A 579 13.10 5.53 -18.84
CA ASN A 579 13.81 6.19 -19.92
C ASN A 579 13.69 7.71 -19.90
N SER A 580 12.75 8.28 -19.13
CA SER A 580 12.60 9.73 -19.03
C SER A 580 13.84 10.37 -18.39
N ARG A 581 14.20 11.57 -18.85
CA ARG A 581 15.22 12.39 -18.18
C ARG A 581 14.82 12.68 -16.74
N THR A 582 13.54 12.87 -16.49
CA THR A 582 12.96 13.15 -15.18
C THR A 582 13.33 12.06 -14.15
N TYR A 583 13.26 10.77 -14.51
CA TYR A 583 13.73 9.69 -13.65
C TYR A 583 15.26 9.69 -13.48
N GLN A 584 15.98 10.10 -14.52
CA GLN A 584 17.44 10.09 -14.58
C GLN A 584 18.12 11.37 -14.05
N LEU A 585 17.37 12.25 -13.36
CA LEU A 585 17.94 13.43 -12.70
C LEU A 585 18.75 13.02 -11.47
N SER A 586 19.78 13.81 -11.16
CA SER A 586 20.54 13.68 -9.92
C SER A 586 19.70 14.10 -8.71
N TRP A 587 20.04 13.55 -7.56
CA TRP A 587 19.48 13.96 -6.27
C TRP A 587 20.06 15.29 -5.77
N GLN A 588 21.17 15.76 -6.33
CA GLN A 588 21.83 17.00 -5.96
C GLN A 588 20.90 18.18 -6.27
N PRO A 589 20.51 18.99 -5.27
CA PRO A 589 19.64 20.12 -5.49
C PRO A 589 20.38 21.31 -6.08
N ASN A 590 19.67 22.15 -6.80
CA ASN A 590 20.10 23.51 -7.11
C ASN A 590 19.36 24.56 -6.25
N SER A 591 19.62 25.83 -6.47
CA SER A 591 19.02 26.92 -5.69
C SER A 591 17.49 27.00 -5.81
N THR A 592 16.90 26.48 -6.90
CA THR A 592 15.46 26.60 -7.18
C THR A 592 14.66 25.36 -6.77
N ASN A 593 15.28 24.17 -6.70
CA ASN A 593 14.56 22.90 -6.48
C ASN A 593 14.85 22.22 -5.14
N ARG A 594 15.60 22.87 -4.24
CA ARG A 594 16.01 22.27 -2.96
C ARG A 594 14.83 21.87 -2.08
N LEU A 595 13.76 22.64 -2.11
CA LEU A 595 12.55 22.41 -1.32
C LEU A 595 11.43 21.72 -2.12
N ASP A 596 11.67 21.49 -3.42
CA ASP A 596 10.68 20.79 -4.25
C ASP A 596 10.77 19.26 -4.03
N GLU A 597 9.68 18.68 -3.56
CA GLU A 597 9.54 17.24 -3.33
C GLU A 597 8.37 16.61 -4.12
N ARG A 598 7.59 17.44 -4.87
CA ARG A 598 6.37 16.98 -5.54
C ARG A 598 6.29 17.27 -7.04
N ASN A 599 7.22 18.09 -7.61
CA ASN A 599 7.19 18.47 -9.01
C ASN A 599 8.26 17.78 -9.87
N PHE A 600 8.96 16.80 -9.30
CA PHE A 600 9.89 15.91 -10.01
C PHE A 600 11.08 16.64 -10.66
N ALA A 601 11.51 17.77 -10.08
CA ALA A 601 12.64 18.55 -10.57
C ALA A 601 14.00 17.93 -10.23
N ARG A 602 14.06 16.95 -9.37
CA ARG A 602 15.25 16.17 -8.97
C ARG A 602 14.84 14.78 -8.48
N ALA A 603 15.78 13.88 -8.38
CA ALA A 603 15.55 12.66 -7.63
C ALA A 603 15.51 12.99 -6.12
N VAL A 604 14.44 12.60 -5.45
CA VAL A 604 14.33 12.75 -3.99
C VAL A 604 14.82 11.46 -3.34
N PRO A 605 15.88 11.51 -2.52
CA PRO A 605 16.38 10.33 -1.83
C PRO A 605 15.30 9.69 -0.96
N ARG A 606 15.07 8.40 -1.15
CA ARG A 606 14.06 7.64 -0.41
C ARG A 606 14.64 6.41 0.25
N ARG A 607 13.98 5.95 1.29
CA ARG A 607 14.37 4.72 1.96
C ARG A 607 14.03 3.51 1.10
N LEU A 608 14.87 2.50 1.24
CA LEU A 608 14.60 1.21 0.60
C LEU A 608 13.48 0.46 1.33
N ALA A 609 12.64 -0.22 0.57
CA ALA A 609 11.66 -1.14 1.13
C ALA A 609 12.33 -2.23 1.98
N ALA A 610 11.63 -2.76 2.96
CA ALA A 610 12.16 -3.72 3.94
C ALA A 610 12.86 -4.93 3.29
N GLU A 611 12.24 -5.47 2.26
CA GLU A 611 12.76 -6.62 1.52
C GLU A 611 14.07 -6.29 0.80
N ILE A 612 14.10 -5.13 0.15
CA ILE A 612 15.30 -4.65 -0.56
C ILE A 612 16.42 -4.33 0.43
N ALA A 613 16.10 -3.64 1.53
CA ALA A 613 17.09 -3.30 2.56
C ALA A 613 17.78 -4.54 3.15
N TRP A 614 17.01 -5.61 3.41
CA TRP A 614 17.57 -6.88 3.87
C TRP A 614 18.39 -7.58 2.81
N ASP A 615 17.89 -7.64 1.57
CA ASP A 615 18.58 -8.29 0.47
C ASP A 615 19.92 -7.63 0.17
N ILE A 616 20.01 -6.29 0.13
CA ILE A 616 21.27 -5.60 -0.16
C ILE A 616 22.31 -5.75 0.94
N VAL A 617 21.90 -5.82 2.22
CA VAL A 617 22.83 -6.13 3.31
C VAL A 617 23.40 -7.54 3.11
N SER A 618 22.54 -8.52 2.85
CA SER A 618 22.94 -9.91 2.60
C SER A 618 23.83 -10.03 1.37
N GLN A 619 23.55 -9.28 0.30
CA GLN A 619 24.29 -9.24 -0.93
C GLN A 619 25.67 -8.62 -0.71
N ALA A 620 25.76 -7.43 -0.11
CA ALA A 620 27.00 -6.66 0.06
C ALA A 620 28.09 -7.43 0.84
N VAL A 621 27.68 -8.20 1.86
CA VAL A 621 28.63 -8.96 2.69
C VAL A 621 28.97 -10.35 2.15
N SER A 622 28.32 -10.83 1.09
CA SER A 622 28.54 -12.16 0.51
C SER A 622 29.80 -12.20 -0.36
N ASN A 623 30.33 -13.39 -0.65
CA ASN A 623 31.39 -13.57 -1.65
C ASN A 623 30.87 -13.23 -3.07
N ASP A 624 31.77 -13.06 -4.05
CA ASP A 624 31.42 -12.62 -5.40
C ASP A 624 30.46 -13.58 -6.13
N GLU A 625 30.58 -14.88 -5.92
CA GLU A 625 29.67 -15.87 -6.51
C GLU A 625 28.22 -15.65 -5.99
N LYS A 626 28.08 -15.55 -4.68
CA LYS A 626 26.77 -15.32 -4.05
C LYS A 626 26.25 -13.92 -4.36
N PHE A 627 27.12 -12.91 -4.39
CA PHE A 627 26.75 -11.55 -4.79
C PHE A 627 26.18 -11.53 -6.22
N ALA A 628 26.86 -12.16 -7.18
CA ALA A 628 26.40 -12.23 -8.56
C ALA A 628 25.09 -13.01 -8.71
N ARG A 629 24.84 -14.01 -7.88
CA ARG A 629 23.60 -14.81 -7.89
C ARG A 629 22.35 -13.99 -7.64
N PHE A 630 22.42 -12.87 -6.91
CA PHE A 630 21.29 -11.95 -6.72
C PHE A 630 20.75 -11.35 -8.02
N ALA A 631 21.57 -11.22 -9.05
CA ALA A 631 21.13 -10.75 -10.37
C ALA A 631 20.36 -11.82 -11.18
N SER A 632 20.64 -13.11 -10.94
CA SER A 632 20.14 -14.24 -11.76
C SER A 632 19.16 -15.16 -11.02
N SER A 633 18.98 -15.01 -9.69
CA SER A 633 18.13 -15.88 -8.88
C SER A 633 17.52 -15.10 -7.73
N THR A 634 16.30 -15.47 -7.39
CA THR A 634 15.57 -14.94 -6.22
C THR A 634 15.53 -15.92 -5.06
N GLU A 635 16.19 -17.08 -5.19
CA GLU A 635 16.25 -18.10 -4.13
C GLU A 635 16.85 -17.55 -2.84
N GLY A 636 16.10 -17.62 -1.76
CA GLY A 636 16.51 -17.13 -0.43
C GLY A 636 16.49 -15.62 -0.26
N ARG A 637 16.02 -14.85 -1.25
CA ARG A 637 15.88 -13.41 -1.18
C ARG A 637 14.57 -12.99 -0.49
N ALA A 638 14.63 -11.85 0.21
CA ALA A 638 13.46 -11.31 0.90
C ALA A 638 12.37 -10.82 -0.05
N VAL A 639 12.74 -10.32 -1.23
CA VAL A 639 11.76 -9.90 -2.26
C VAL A 639 10.88 -11.05 -2.76
N ALA A 640 11.31 -12.30 -2.60
CA ALA A 640 10.57 -13.51 -3.01
C ALA A 640 9.82 -14.19 -1.85
N ILE A 641 9.70 -13.53 -0.70
CA ILE A 641 8.93 -14.08 0.42
C ILE A 641 7.44 -14.03 0.11
N THR A 642 6.80 -15.20 0.04
CA THR A 642 5.42 -15.37 -0.46
C THR A 642 4.34 -14.82 0.46
N GLY A 643 4.50 -14.95 1.79
CA GLY A 643 3.49 -14.57 2.76
C GLY A 643 3.74 -13.26 3.48
N ALA A 644 2.72 -12.71 4.12
CA ALA A 644 2.77 -11.50 4.96
C ALA A 644 1.75 -11.59 6.10
N GLY A 645 1.89 -10.70 7.09
CA GLY A 645 1.00 -10.62 8.24
C GLY A 645 1.65 -11.14 9.52
N THR A 646 0.96 -10.93 10.65
CA THR A 646 1.46 -11.28 12.00
C THR A 646 1.54 -12.79 12.22
N ARG A 647 0.79 -13.56 11.45
CA ARG A 647 0.76 -15.04 11.49
C ARG A 647 1.73 -15.70 10.54
N TYR A 648 2.33 -14.93 9.66
CA TYR A 648 3.36 -15.46 8.77
C TYR A 648 4.56 -15.89 9.59
N ARG A 649 4.92 -17.15 9.46
CA ARG A 649 6.09 -17.76 10.10
C ARG A 649 7.07 -18.18 8.99
N GLY A 650 7.66 -17.19 8.38
CA GLY A 650 8.76 -17.41 7.44
C GLY A 650 10.04 -17.82 8.17
N ASN A 651 11.03 -18.20 7.43
CA ASN A 651 12.29 -18.70 7.95
C ASN A 651 13.02 -17.67 8.85
N GLY A 652 12.79 -17.76 10.15
CA GLY A 652 13.64 -17.26 11.24
C GLY A 652 14.04 -15.77 11.16
N ASP A 653 15.27 -15.56 10.80
CA ASP A 653 16.03 -14.31 10.98
C ASP A 653 15.53 -13.13 10.11
N ALA A 654 15.14 -13.38 8.86
CA ALA A 654 14.60 -12.35 7.98
C ALA A 654 13.26 -11.77 8.46
N SER A 655 12.42 -12.57 9.14
CA SER A 655 11.08 -12.13 9.56
C SER A 655 11.12 -10.98 10.58
N TYR A 656 12.07 -10.99 11.51
CA TYR A 656 12.25 -9.92 12.48
C TYR A 656 12.78 -8.64 11.82
N ALA A 657 13.77 -8.76 10.95
CA ALA A 657 14.29 -7.64 10.17
C ALA A 657 13.19 -6.98 9.32
N MET A 658 12.36 -7.78 8.64
CA MET A 658 11.23 -7.29 7.83
C MET A 658 10.26 -6.43 8.67
N THR A 659 9.97 -6.84 9.88
CA THR A 659 9.10 -6.08 10.79
C THR A 659 9.73 -4.74 11.18
N ILE A 660 11.03 -4.73 11.49
CA ILE A 660 11.76 -3.50 11.85
C ILE A 660 11.82 -2.52 10.68
N PHE A 661 12.03 -3.03 9.47
CA PHE A 661 12.10 -2.20 8.27
C PHE A 661 10.73 -1.81 7.70
N GLY A 662 9.62 -2.20 8.34
CA GLY A 662 8.29 -1.73 8.00
C GLY A 662 7.67 -2.43 6.79
N ARG A 663 7.91 -3.74 6.63
CA ARG A 663 7.25 -4.55 5.61
C ARG A 663 5.74 -4.48 5.74
N SER A 664 5.01 -4.40 4.64
CA SER A 664 3.55 -4.48 4.61
C SER A 664 3.03 -5.77 5.25
N ILE A 665 2.03 -5.63 6.10
CA ILE A 665 1.25 -6.77 6.64
C ILE A 665 0.06 -7.13 5.73
N ARG A 666 -0.18 -6.34 4.69
CA ARG A 666 -1.23 -6.52 3.68
C ARG A 666 -2.64 -6.59 4.27
N GLU A 667 -2.91 -5.76 5.27
CA GLU A 667 -4.19 -5.76 5.96
C GLU A 667 -5.23 -4.86 5.28
N SER A 668 -4.80 -3.69 4.81
CA SER A 668 -5.70 -2.62 4.38
C SER A 668 -5.84 -2.46 2.86
N ASN A 669 -5.19 -3.28 2.04
CA ASN A 669 -5.21 -3.18 0.56
C ASN A 669 -4.69 -1.83 0.02
N CYS A 670 -3.82 -1.17 0.74
CA CYS A 670 -3.21 0.10 0.35
C CYS A 670 -1.70 0.07 0.55
N ASP A 671 -1.01 1.01 -0.07
CA ASP A 671 0.43 1.24 0.17
C ASP A 671 0.73 1.73 1.59
N CYS A 672 -0.27 2.22 2.30
CA CYS A 672 -0.18 2.76 3.65
C CYS A 672 0.24 1.73 4.72
N ASP A 673 0.17 0.45 4.43
CA ASP A 673 0.66 -0.62 5.32
C ASP A 673 2.19 -0.71 5.37
N ARG A 674 2.90 -0.08 4.42
CA ARG A 674 4.37 0.02 4.45
C ARG A 674 4.78 1.23 5.26
N SER A 675 5.69 1.03 6.22
CA SER A 675 6.28 2.15 6.92
C SER A 675 7.55 2.60 6.20
N GLU A 676 7.51 3.80 5.64
CA GLU A 676 8.67 4.44 4.99
C GLU A 676 9.41 5.41 5.93
N GLU A 677 8.88 5.65 7.13
CA GLU A 677 9.48 6.55 8.10
C GLU A 677 10.74 5.96 8.75
N PRO A 678 11.80 6.77 8.91
CA PRO A 678 13.00 6.37 9.64
C PRO A 678 12.67 6.10 11.11
N SER A 679 13.10 4.95 11.63
CA SER A 679 12.96 4.67 13.05
C SER A 679 14.32 4.47 13.72
N LEU A 680 14.38 4.83 15.02
CA LEU A 680 15.54 4.58 15.84
C LEU A 680 15.87 3.07 15.92
N LEU A 681 14.84 2.22 15.91
CA LEU A 681 14.98 0.76 15.94
C LEU A 681 15.76 0.23 14.74
N GLN A 682 15.56 0.79 13.55
CA GLN A 682 16.27 0.38 12.33
C GLN A 682 17.77 0.73 12.44
N THR A 683 18.09 1.91 12.96
CA THR A 683 19.48 2.32 13.18
C THR A 683 20.15 1.43 14.21
N ILE A 684 19.46 1.12 15.31
CA ILE A 684 19.97 0.22 16.35
C ILE A 684 20.17 -1.20 15.78
N PHE A 685 19.22 -1.69 14.97
CA PHE A 685 19.30 -3.00 14.35
C PHE A 685 20.52 -3.12 13.43
N LEU A 686 20.70 -2.18 12.49
CA LEU A 686 21.85 -2.21 11.56
C LEU A 686 23.19 -2.14 12.29
N ARG A 687 23.27 -1.38 13.40
CA ARG A 687 24.52 -1.19 14.15
C ARG A 687 24.86 -2.34 15.08
N ASN A 688 23.88 -2.95 15.72
CA ASN A 688 24.11 -3.79 16.89
C ASN A 688 23.54 -5.20 16.78
N ASP A 689 22.76 -5.50 15.75
CA ASP A 689 22.12 -6.81 15.65
C ASP A 689 23.17 -7.89 15.38
N SER A 690 23.08 -8.96 16.14
CA SER A 690 24.04 -10.08 16.06
C SER A 690 23.98 -10.81 14.72
N GLN A 691 22.87 -10.73 13.98
CA GLN A 691 22.73 -11.33 12.67
C GLN A 691 23.51 -10.54 11.64
N ILE A 692 23.38 -9.19 11.62
CA ILE A 692 24.14 -8.32 10.72
C ILE A 692 25.63 -8.47 10.99
N LEU A 693 26.02 -8.42 12.26
CA LEU A 693 27.43 -8.63 12.64
C LEU A 693 27.93 -10.03 12.27
N GLY A 694 27.08 -11.05 12.42
CA GLY A 694 27.41 -12.43 12.06
C GLY A 694 27.53 -12.65 10.56
N MET A 695 26.77 -11.91 9.73
CA MET A 695 26.90 -11.97 8.26
C MET A 695 28.29 -11.54 7.78
N LEU A 696 28.91 -10.54 8.44
CA LEU A 696 30.27 -10.09 8.13
C LEU A 696 31.33 -11.18 8.36
N ASP A 697 31.07 -12.09 9.30
CA ASP A 697 32.02 -13.09 9.78
C ASP A 697 31.78 -14.49 9.19
N THR A 698 30.98 -14.62 8.11
CA THR A 698 30.66 -15.92 7.51
C THR A 698 31.81 -16.45 6.65
N LYS A 699 31.98 -17.79 6.59
CA LYS A 699 32.97 -18.44 5.70
C LYS A 699 32.66 -18.23 4.20
N GLU A 700 31.42 -17.95 3.86
CA GLU A 700 30.94 -17.66 2.50
C GLU A 700 30.82 -16.15 2.27
N GLY A 701 31.40 -15.33 3.13
CA GLY A 701 31.39 -13.89 3.08
C GLY A 701 32.53 -13.29 2.29
N TRP A 702 32.39 -11.99 2.02
CA TRP A 702 33.41 -11.20 1.33
C TRP A 702 34.76 -11.18 2.06
N LEU A 703 34.77 -10.99 3.38
CA LEU A 703 36.01 -10.99 4.17
C LEU A 703 36.79 -12.33 4.08
N ALA A 704 36.05 -13.45 4.07
CA ALA A 704 36.68 -14.77 3.90
C ALA A 704 37.24 -14.93 2.50
N GLN A 705 36.63 -14.37 1.48
CA GLN A 705 37.13 -14.32 0.12
C GLN A 705 38.40 -13.49 0.02
N VAL A 706 38.40 -12.24 0.52
CA VAL A 706 39.55 -11.35 0.57
C VAL A 706 40.73 -12.02 1.28
N ALA A 707 40.49 -12.66 2.41
CA ALA A 707 41.51 -13.40 3.13
C ALA A 707 42.12 -14.55 2.29
N LYS A 708 41.26 -15.32 1.62
CA LYS A 708 41.68 -16.43 0.74
C LYS A 708 42.54 -15.96 -0.44
N GLU A 709 42.10 -14.90 -1.11
CA GLU A 709 42.81 -14.31 -2.27
C GLU A 709 44.19 -13.78 -1.91
N ASN A 710 44.36 -13.26 -0.70
CA ASN A 710 45.59 -12.70 -0.21
C ASN A 710 46.41 -13.70 0.65
N GLY A 711 46.00 -14.96 0.76
CA GLY A 711 46.68 -15.97 1.55
C GLY A 711 46.70 -15.72 3.07
N VAL A 712 45.77 -14.89 3.57
CA VAL A 712 45.66 -14.56 4.99
C VAL A 712 44.69 -15.52 5.66
N ARG A 713 44.98 -15.91 6.90
CA ARG A 713 44.08 -16.79 7.67
C ARG A 713 42.81 -16.03 8.11
N PHE A 714 41.62 -16.52 7.69
CA PHE A 714 40.34 -16.05 8.16
C PHE A 714 39.80 -16.92 9.29
N THR A 715 39.46 -16.32 10.42
CA THR A 715 38.83 -17.01 11.54
C THR A 715 37.40 -16.51 11.68
N SER A 716 36.43 -17.34 11.30
CA SER A 716 35.00 -16.98 11.44
C SER A 716 34.65 -16.84 12.92
N LYS A 717 34.08 -15.68 13.27
CA LYS A 717 33.47 -15.45 14.61
C LYS A 717 32.05 -15.96 14.68
N THR A 718 31.49 -16.42 13.56
CA THR A 718 30.13 -16.97 13.49
C THR A 718 30.12 -18.38 14.05
N PRO A 719 29.22 -18.69 15.01
CA PRO A 719 29.12 -20.05 15.57
C PRO A 719 28.78 -21.06 14.49
N SER A 720 29.46 -22.21 14.50
CA SER A 720 29.17 -23.32 13.59
C SER A 720 27.69 -23.76 13.72
N SER A 721 27.18 -24.55 12.76
CA SER A 721 25.83 -25.13 12.87
C SER A 721 25.64 -25.95 14.15
N ALA A 722 26.71 -26.60 14.63
CA ALA A 722 26.74 -27.30 15.92
C ALA A 722 26.68 -26.32 17.09
N ASP A 723 27.36 -25.17 17.00
CA ASP A 723 27.31 -24.14 18.01
C ASP A 723 25.96 -23.43 18.02
N LYS A 724 25.36 -23.15 16.84
CA LYS A 724 24.00 -22.61 16.73
C LYS A 724 22.97 -23.59 17.31
N ALA A 725 23.08 -24.88 17.07
CA ALA A 725 22.23 -25.91 17.69
C ALA A 725 22.44 -25.96 19.20
N LYS A 726 23.65 -25.82 19.69
CA LYS A 726 23.98 -25.74 21.11
C LYS A 726 23.40 -24.48 21.75
N LEU A 727 23.57 -23.32 21.14
CA LEU A 727 23.00 -22.03 21.55
C LEU A 727 21.46 -22.05 21.56
N ALA A 728 20.83 -22.63 20.52
CA ALA A 728 19.38 -22.77 20.43
C ALA A 728 18.85 -23.69 21.57
N ARG A 729 19.55 -24.80 21.85
CA ARG A 729 19.24 -25.69 23.01
C ARG A 729 19.39 -24.95 24.33
N MET A 730 20.44 -24.15 24.48
CA MET A 730 20.66 -23.33 25.67
C MET A 730 19.55 -22.27 25.83
N ALA A 731 19.20 -21.53 24.76
CA ALA A 731 18.11 -20.53 24.77
C ALA A 731 16.76 -21.18 25.13
N GLN A 732 16.46 -22.33 24.54
CA GLN A 732 15.25 -23.09 24.87
C GLN A 732 15.27 -23.58 26.33
N ALA A 733 16.41 -24.04 26.83
CA ALA A 733 16.59 -24.44 28.18
C ALA A 733 16.42 -23.25 29.14
N GLN A 734 17.01 -22.09 28.85
CA GLN A 734 16.84 -20.86 29.62
C GLN A 734 15.37 -20.41 29.68
N LYS A 735 14.65 -20.43 28.57
CA LYS A 735 13.21 -20.12 28.51
C LYS A 735 12.40 -21.08 29.37
N THR A 736 12.70 -22.37 29.27
CA THR A 736 12.04 -23.42 30.08
C THR A 736 12.31 -23.23 31.56
N TYR A 737 13.57 -22.93 31.94
CA TYR A 737 13.95 -22.62 33.29
C TYR A 737 13.25 -21.36 33.83
N ALA A 738 13.21 -20.27 33.05
CA ALA A 738 12.54 -19.01 33.44
C ALA A 738 11.06 -19.23 33.73
N ASN A 739 10.35 -19.97 32.86
CA ASN A 739 8.94 -20.31 33.04
C ASN A 739 8.71 -21.17 34.28
N ARG A 740 9.57 -22.16 34.51
CA ARG A 740 9.51 -23.04 35.70
C ARG A 740 9.80 -22.30 36.98
N LEU A 741 10.79 -21.41 36.95
CA LEU A 741 11.15 -20.57 38.11
C LEU A 741 9.99 -19.63 38.47
N LYS A 742 9.37 -18.98 37.46
CA LYS A 742 8.19 -18.13 37.67
C LYS A 742 7.02 -18.90 38.30
N ALA A 743 6.75 -20.11 37.86
CA ALA A 743 5.71 -20.97 38.40
C ALA A 743 6.03 -21.41 39.84
N GLN A 744 7.28 -21.78 40.13
CA GLN A 744 7.73 -22.17 41.50
C GLN A 744 7.68 -20.98 42.47
N GLN A 745 8.08 -19.77 42.02
CA GLN A 745 7.98 -18.55 42.79
C GLN A 745 6.52 -18.15 43.08
N ALA A 746 5.63 -18.29 42.11
CA ALA A 746 4.19 -18.08 42.31
C ALA A 746 3.59 -19.06 43.33
N THR A 747 4.02 -20.31 43.28
CA THR A 747 3.61 -21.33 44.26
C THR A 747 4.12 -21.00 45.68
N LEU A 748 5.38 -20.60 45.80
CA LEU A 748 5.95 -20.17 47.08
C LEU A 748 5.22 -18.94 47.64
N ALA A 749 4.92 -17.95 46.77
CA ALA A 749 4.16 -16.77 47.17
C ALA A 749 2.75 -17.10 47.67
N LYS A 750 2.05 -18.06 46.98
CA LYS A 750 0.75 -18.55 47.41
C LYS A 750 0.81 -19.27 48.78
N LEU A 751 1.83 -20.13 49.01
CA LEU A 751 2.03 -20.81 50.29
C LEU A 751 2.28 -19.82 51.43
N LYS A 752 3.11 -18.79 51.18
CA LYS A 752 3.37 -17.73 52.17
C LYS A 752 2.12 -16.89 52.47
N LYS A 753 1.34 -16.55 51.43
CA LYS A 753 0.09 -15.78 51.57
C LYS A 753 -0.98 -16.54 52.37
N ASN A 754 -1.03 -17.87 52.20
CA ASN A 754 -2.03 -18.72 52.82
C ASN A 754 -1.56 -19.30 54.19
N ASN A 755 -0.51 -18.74 54.79
CA ASN A 755 0.05 -19.19 56.07
C ASN A 755 0.32 -20.71 56.15
N ALA A 756 0.84 -21.26 55.06
CA ALA A 756 1.17 -22.69 55.01
C ALA A 756 2.28 -23.04 56.03
N SER A 757 2.37 -24.28 56.47
CA SER A 757 3.36 -24.72 57.43
C SER A 757 4.80 -24.44 56.99
N GLU A 758 5.69 -24.19 57.96
CA GLU A 758 7.13 -23.93 57.69
C GLU A 758 7.76 -25.07 56.88
N LYS A 759 7.32 -26.30 57.07
CA LYS A 759 7.76 -27.48 56.33
C LYS A 759 7.37 -27.44 54.86
N GLN A 760 6.20 -26.89 54.52
CA GLN A 760 5.75 -26.76 53.15
C GLN A 760 6.48 -25.62 52.44
N ILE A 761 6.73 -24.48 53.13
CA ILE A 761 7.50 -23.36 52.63
C ILE A 761 8.95 -23.78 52.34
N ALA A 762 9.60 -24.43 53.30
CA ALA A 762 10.97 -24.91 53.15
C ALA A 762 11.13 -25.93 52.01
N ARG A 763 10.10 -26.77 51.76
CA ARG A 763 10.10 -27.72 50.65
C ARG A 763 10.00 -27.04 49.30
N ALA A 764 9.19 -25.98 49.18
CA ALA A 764 9.09 -25.17 47.98
C ALA A 764 10.39 -24.37 47.68
N GLU A 765 11.02 -23.81 48.71
CA GLU A 765 12.32 -23.15 48.58
C GLU A 765 13.45 -24.12 48.20
N ALA A 766 13.43 -25.35 48.73
CA ALA A 766 14.37 -26.40 48.35
C ALA A 766 14.19 -26.83 46.89
N GLN A 767 12.97 -26.85 46.39
CA GLN A 767 12.69 -27.11 44.96
C GLN A 767 13.26 -26.03 44.07
N ILE A 768 13.15 -24.74 44.44
CA ILE A 768 13.74 -23.63 43.70
C ILE A 768 15.27 -23.76 43.66
N ARG A 769 15.92 -24.04 44.83
CA ARG A 769 17.36 -24.26 44.87
C ARG A 769 17.83 -25.45 44.06
N SER A 770 17.10 -26.55 44.09
CA SER A 770 17.44 -27.74 43.28
C SER A 770 17.28 -27.50 41.79
N SER A 771 16.22 -26.76 41.39
CA SER A 771 16.05 -26.32 40.00
C SER A 771 17.23 -25.47 39.55
N ARG A 772 17.67 -24.49 40.34
CA ARG A 772 18.82 -23.62 40.00
C ARG A 772 20.12 -24.41 39.85
N ARG A 773 20.37 -25.42 40.70
CA ARG A 773 21.55 -26.31 40.53
C ARG A 773 21.51 -27.12 39.25
N ARG A 774 20.35 -27.70 38.90
CA ARG A 774 20.18 -28.57 37.73
C ARG A 774 20.42 -27.81 36.43
N TRP A 775 20.07 -26.52 36.42
CA TRP A 775 20.15 -25.69 35.21
C TRP A 775 21.42 -24.85 35.13
N LYS A 776 22.33 -24.94 36.10
CA LYS A 776 23.57 -24.14 36.17
C LYS A 776 24.42 -24.29 34.91
N GLN A 777 24.57 -25.49 34.37
CA GLN A 777 25.32 -25.79 33.16
C GLN A 777 24.78 -25.12 31.88
N TYR A 778 23.50 -24.70 31.88
CA TYR A 778 22.89 -23.99 30.76
C TYR A 778 22.86 -22.47 30.96
N LEU A 779 23.22 -22.00 32.14
CA LEU A 779 23.22 -20.57 32.50
C LEU A 779 24.62 -19.95 32.48
N GLU A 780 25.66 -20.77 32.57
CA GLU A 780 27.05 -20.34 32.51
C GLU A 780 27.72 -21.00 31.31
N PRO A 781 28.05 -20.23 30.23
CA PRO A 781 28.75 -20.81 29.10
C PRO A 781 30.22 -21.11 29.46
N ASP A 782 30.65 -22.33 29.17
CA ASP A 782 32.10 -22.67 29.21
C ASP A 782 32.84 -21.79 28.19
N GLY A 783 33.87 -21.07 28.67
CA GLY A 783 34.64 -20.16 27.87
C GLY A 783 35.25 -20.85 26.63
N VAL A 784 35.13 -20.18 25.47
CA VAL A 784 35.80 -20.55 24.23
C VAL A 784 37.30 -20.47 24.45
N LYS A 785 37.99 -21.57 24.28
CA LYS A 785 39.47 -21.62 24.37
C LYS A 785 40.06 -21.00 23.07
N ASP A 786 40.69 -19.84 23.21
CA ASP A 786 41.51 -19.22 22.20
C ASP A 786 42.71 -20.12 21.85
N SER A 787 42.76 -20.58 20.63
CA SER A 787 44.00 -21.22 20.09
C SER A 787 44.93 -20.13 19.56
N LYS A 788 45.94 -19.80 20.26
CA LYS A 788 47.01 -18.88 19.86
C LYS A 788 47.91 -19.58 18.80
N ASP A 789 47.65 -19.37 17.52
CA ASP A 789 48.56 -19.63 16.43
C ASP A 789 49.01 -18.34 15.77
N LYS A 790 50.29 -18.17 15.54
CA LYS A 790 50.91 -16.98 14.97
C LYS A 790 50.46 -16.74 13.51
N PRO A 791 50.29 -15.48 13.07
CA PRO A 791 49.88 -15.13 11.69
C PRO A 791 51.02 -15.39 10.71
N ALA A 792 50.70 -15.89 9.52
CA ALA A 792 51.54 -15.89 8.36
C ALA A 792 51.78 -14.43 7.86
N ASN A 793 52.98 -14.15 7.33
CA ASN A 793 53.39 -12.81 6.84
C ASN A 793 52.69 -12.36 5.52
N ALA A 794 51.51 -12.83 5.24
CA ALA A 794 50.71 -12.39 4.06
C ALA A 794 49.96 -11.12 4.38
N THR A 795 50.03 -10.12 3.50
CA THR A 795 49.36 -8.82 3.62
C THR A 795 48.26 -8.74 2.61
N VAL A 796 47.13 -8.09 2.99
CA VAL A 796 46.01 -7.82 2.09
C VAL A 796 46.33 -6.60 1.21
N ASP A 797 45.94 -6.63 -0.06
CA ASP A 797 45.89 -5.44 -0.90
C ASP A 797 44.73 -4.57 -0.41
N VAL A 798 45.04 -3.65 0.52
CA VAL A 798 44.05 -2.82 1.20
C VAL A 798 43.38 -1.84 0.25
N ALA A 799 44.12 -1.25 -0.70
CA ALA A 799 43.56 -0.28 -1.63
C ALA A 799 42.49 -0.92 -2.53
N ARG A 800 42.79 -2.09 -3.07
CA ARG A 800 41.87 -2.89 -3.88
C ARG A 800 40.66 -3.34 -3.05
N ALA A 801 40.85 -3.80 -1.82
CA ALA A 801 39.78 -4.26 -0.96
C ALA A 801 38.83 -3.11 -0.52
N VAL A 802 39.39 -1.92 -0.30
CA VAL A 802 38.59 -0.72 0.00
C VAL A 802 37.76 -0.32 -1.23
N ASP A 803 38.35 -0.26 -2.44
CA ASP A 803 37.58 0.05 -3.66
C ASP A 803 36.44 -0.96 -3.87
N ASP A 804 36.74 -2.27 -3.70
CA ASP A 804 35.74 -3.32 -3.82
C ASP A 804 34.63 -3.18 -2.76
N ALA A 805 34.93 -2.80 -1.52
CA ALA A 805 33.93 -2.56 -0.47
C ALA A 805 33.00 -1.42 -0.83
N TYR A 806 33.49 -0.31 -1.40
CA TYR A 806 32.66 0.80 -1.87
C TYR A 806 31.79 0.41 -3.06
N LEU A 807 32.38 -0.26 -4.06
CA LEU A 807 31.61 -0.70 -5.23
C LEU A 807 30.47 -1.63 -4.87
N ARG A 808 30.69 -2.59 -3.98
CA ARG A 808 29.65 -3.57 -3.58
C ARG A 808 28.61 -3.04 -2.59
N THR A 809 28.90 -1.92 -1.94
CA THR A 809 27.94 -1.29 -1.02
C THR A 809 27.28 -0.07 -1.62
N LEU A 810 28.06 0.89 -2.13
CA LEU A 810 27.60 2.18 -2.62
C LEU A 810 27.52 2.26 -4.15
N SER A 811 27.97 1.21 -4.85
CA SER A 811 28.00 1.10 -6.32
C SER A 811 28.85 2.18 -7.01
N ARG A 812 29.79 2.79 -6.29
CA ARG A 812 30.76 3.76 -6.76
C ARG A 812 32.12 3.53 -6.14
N SER A 813 33.19 4.00 -6.76
CA SER A 813 34.51 4.05 -6.13
C SER A 813 34.55 5.11 -5.01
N PRO A 814 35.42 4.94 -3.99
CA PRO A 814 35.64 5.96 -2.97
C PRO A 814 36.26 7.22 -3.59
N THR A 815 35.95 8.37 -3.03
CA THR A 815 36.70 9.60 -3.28
C THR A 815 38.11 9.48 -2.72
N GLU A 816 39.04 10.34 -3.13
CA GLU A 816 40.41 10.35 -2.62
C GLU A 816 40.45 10.44 -1.08
N SER A 817 39.61 11.28 -0.50
CA SER A 817 39.53 11.45 0.95
C SER A 817 38.95 10.23 1.66
N GLU A 818 37.92 9.59 1.08
CA GLU A 818 37.34 8.36 1.62
C GLU A 818 38.33 7.20 1.55
N ALA A 819 39.06 7.06 0.41
CA ALA A 819 40.08 6.01 0.23
C ALA A 819 41.24 6.17 1.23
N ALA A 820 41.71 7.42 1.43
CA ALA A 820 42.75 7.71 2.39
C ALA A 820 42.32 7.39 3.83
N ALA A 821 41.13 7.86 4.24
CA ALA A 821 40.60 7.60 5.57
C ALA A 821 40.37 6.11 5.86
N ALA A 822 39.82 5.36 4.88
CA ALA A 822 39.61 3.92 5.01
C ALA A 822 40.94 3.15 5.09
N THR A 823 41.94 3.55 4.30
CA THR A 823 43.30 2.92 4.31
C THR A 823 43.99 3.17 5.64
N GLU A 824 43.94 4.42 6.15
CA GLU A 824 44.50 4.80 7.47
C GLU A 824 43.84 3.99 8.59
N PHE A 825 42.51 3.88 8.56
CA PHE A 825 41.77 3.10 9.54
C PHE A 825 42.18 1.61 9.53
N VAL A 826 42.35 1.01 8.36
CA VAL A 826 42.78 -0.38 8.21
C VAL A 826 44.21 -0.56 8.73
N ALA A 827 45.11 0.41 8.46
CA ALA A 827 46.50 0.37 8.95
C ALA A 827 46.60 0.48 10.48
N GLY A 828 45.69 1.21 11.11
CA GLY A 828 45.60 1.37 12.58
C GLY A 828 44.94 0.22 13.33
N ALA A 829 44.33 -0.76 12.63
CA ALA A 829 43.62 -1.88 13.21
C ALA A 829 44.57 -2.97 13.74
N GLU A 830 44.06 -3.85 14.64
CA GLU A 830 44.84 -5.01 15.16
C GLU A 830 45.38 -5.91 14.06
N ASN A 831 44.61 -6.09 13.00
CA ASN A 831 44.99 -6.70 11.73
C ASN A 831 44.15 -6.15 10.58
N GLN A 832 44.62 -6.31 9.35
CA GLN A 832 43.99 -5.74 8.15
C GLN A 832 42.54 -6.25 7.92
N LEU A 833 42.24 -7.51 8.24
CA LEU A 833 40.89 -8.07 8.08
C LEU A 833 39.91 -7.47 9.06
N GLU A 834 40.31 -7.21 10.33
CA GLU A 834 39.45 -6.48 11.28
C GLU A 834 39.25 -5.03 10.85
N GLY A 835 40.25 -4.38 10.31
CA GLY A 835 40.14 -3.05 9.69
C GLY A 835 39.15 -3.04 8.54
N LEU A 836 39.25 -3.97 7.60
CA LEU A 836 38.33 -4.12 6.48
C LEU A 836 36.91 -4.49 6.95
N ARG A 837 36.77 -5.28 8.00
CA ARG A 837 35.51 -5.56 8.65
C ARG A 837 34.84 -4.27 9.18
N GLY A 838 35.65 -3.41 9.80
CA GLY A 838 35.20 -2.10 10.28
C GLY A 838 34.78 -1.18 9.14
N VAL A 839 35.53 -1.14 8.05
CA VAL A 839 35.17 -0.38 6.83
C VAL A 839 33.83 -0.86 6.26
N MET A 840 33.66 -2.17 6.06
CA MET A 840 32.40 -2.74 5.57
C MET A 840 31.23 -2.42 6.51
N TRP A 841 31.42 -2.59 7.82
CA TRP A 841 30.41 -2.23 8.81
C TRP A 841 30.03 -0.73 8.74
N ALA A 842 31.01 0.15 8.60
CA ALA A 842 30.79 1.59 8.47
C ALA A 842 29.97 1.93 7.23
N LEU A 843 30.33 1.34 6.07
CA LEU A 843 29.62 1.55 4.80
C LEU A 843 28.16 1.09 4.87
N LEU A 844 27.89 -0.08 5.46
CA LEU A 844 26.51 -0.58 5.67
C LEU A 844 25.66 0.34 6.55
N ASN A 845 26.29 1.15 7.40
CA ASN A 845 25.64 2.09 8.31
C ASN A 845 25.55 3.53 7.78
N THR A 846 25.98 3.78 6.54
CA THR A 846 25.85 5.09 5.89
C THR A 846 24.39 5.33 5.45
N LYS A 847 23.98 6.60 5.39
CA LYS A 847 22.70 6.97 4.77
C LYS A 847 22.67 6.57 3.29
N GLU A 848 23.80 6.73 2.59
CA GLU A 848 23.95 6.40 1.18
C GLU A 848 23.64 4.93 0.89
N PHE A 849 24.00 4.01 1.80
CA PHE A 849 23.72 2.58 1.63
C PHE A 849 22.24 2.24 1.74
N ILE A 850 21.53 2.79 2.75
CA ILE A 850 20.13 2.43 3.07
C ILE A 850 19.09 3.27 2.34
N VAL A 851 19.53 4.23 1.52
CA VAL A 851 18.69 5.14 0.73
C VAL A 851 18.93 4.87 -0.75
N ASN A 852 17.87 4.96 -1.55
CA ASN A 852 17.96 5.06 -3.00
C ASN A 852 17.91 6.54 -3.40
N HIS A 853 18.90 6.98 -4.17
CA HIS A 853 19.09 8.39 -4.56
C HIS A 853 19.46 8.51 -6.03
#